data_5b2d8531475d7bc2c6deb8464fdb0c00
#
_entry.id   5b2d8531475d7bc2c6deb8464fdb0c00
#
_cell.length_a   1.000
_cell.length_b   1.000
_cell.length_c   1.000
_cell.angle_alpha   90.00
_cell.angle_beta   90.00
_cell.angle_gamma   90.00
#
_symmetry.space_group_name_H-M   'P 1'
#
loop_
_entity.id
_entity.type
_entity.pdbx_description
1 polymer ?
#
loop_
_entity_poly.entity_id
_entity_poly.type
_entity_poly.pdbx_seq_one_letter_code
_entity_poly.pdbx_strand_id
1 'polypeptide(L)'
;MNNLTHYDIKYLTGVGPKRAEILAKELDIKSFHDMLYNFPFRYIDRSTIHHICDLRGADIPSVQLKGRFVTFNTQGEGARRRLIGLFSDGTGTMECVWFNRVKSIQQTYQTGVEYIVFGKPTLFNRTYSIVHPEVDAYQQSQAPKGMVGVYNLTEKLRNHGFSSRLFQKLEKNLLESDAVKNIHDPLPQGILRQRRLLPIYEAVHNLHLPSSIDMLQKAQYRMKYEELFFLELHILKNIKGLTKKLPGHVFSRVGEYFNTFYSHHLQFPLTGAQKRVIREIRADMGSGRQMNRLLQSDVGSGKTIVAFFTALIALDNGYQACIMAPTEILATQHFEAISEMAQKIGVKVGLLTGSTRKRQREEIHAGLLNGSLQLLIGTHALLEDTVQYKQLGLAIIDEQHRFGVAQRARLWRKNATPPHVLVMTATPIPRTLSMTVYGDLDVSVIDELPPGRKPVGTYLRFEDQHEATYRFIGQELAKGRQAYIVYPLIEENEKLDLKALEEGFEIVKEKFPSYTVSMVHGKMRPAEKDYQMQLFASNQSQILVATTVIEVGVNVPNASVMIIENAERFGLSQLHQLRGRVGRGADQSYCILMSKHKLTKETRHRLEVMTNTNDGFVVAEEDMKLRGPGDMEGTQQSGIAFNLKVANLVTDGPIIEQAREDAIAVLAADPNLASPEGKMLNTRMQLLFSHKVNWGLIS
;
A
#
# COMPACT_ATOMS: atom_id res chain seq x y z
N MET A 1 -22.76 30.09 -5.62
CA MET A 1 -22.31 28.90 -4.86
C MET A 1 -22.32 29.29 -3.39
N ASN A 2 -23.17 28.67 -2.57
CA ASN A 2 -23.06 28.82 -1.11
C ASN A 2 -21.75 28.14 -0.69
N ASN A 3 -20.71 28.94 -0.54
CA ASN A 3 -19.39 28.41 -0.17
C ASN A 3 -19.38 28.22 1.35
N LEU A 4 -19.67 27.01 1.81
CA LEU A 4 -19.71 26.65 3.22
C LEU A 4 -18.39 26.94 3.96
N THR A 5 -17.29 27.16 3.24
CA THR A 5 -15.99 27.55 3.82
C THR A 5 -15.98 28.99 4.37
N HIS A 6 -16.92 29.83 3.94
CA HIS A 6 -17.05 31.23 4.45
C HIS A 6 -17.85 31.32 5.74
N TYR A 7 -18.58 30.28 6.14
CA TYR A 7 -19.32 30.26 7.38
C TYR A 7 -18.43 29.75 8.52
N ASP A 8 -18.00 30.64 9.41
CA ASP A 8 -17.19 30.28 10.57
C ASP A 8 -17.98 29.40 11.52
N ILE A 9 -17.36 28.30 12.02
CA ILE A 9 -17.98 27.30 12.88
C ILE A 9 -18.53 27.88 14.21
N LYS A 10 -18.00 29.00 14.66
CA LYS A 10 -18.47 29.66 15.90
C LYS A 10 -19.94 30.10 15.84
N TYR A 11 -20.49 30.28 14.63
CA TYR A 11 -21.88 30.67 14.42
C TYR A 11 -22.84 29.48 14.39
N LEU A 12 -22.33 28.24 14.42
CA LEU A 12 -23.17 27.06 14.52
C LEU A 12 -23.82 26.98 15.91
N THR A 13 -25.14 26.81 15.94
CA THR A 13 -25.89 26.65 17.18
C THR A 13 -25.33 25.52 18.06
N GLY A 14 -24.84 25.87 19.24
CA GLY A 14 -24.22 24.95 20.20
C GLY A 14 -22.69 24.93 20.19
N VAL A 15 -22.01 25.66 19.30
CA VAL A 15 -20.56 25.75 19.29
C VAL A 15 -20.05 26.95 20.11
N GLY A 16 -20.27 28.16 19.66
CA GLY A 16 -19.75 29.39 20.28
C GLY A 16 -18.22 29.54 20.22
N PRO A 17 -17.65 30.69 20.64
CA PRO A 17 -16.22 30.99 20.44
C PRO A 17 -15.26 30.01 21.10
N LYS A 18 -15.50 29.61 22.36
CA LYS A 18 -14.60 28.70 23.11
C LYS A 18 -14.52 27.31 22.48
N ARG A 19 -15.66 26.76 22.06
CA ARG A 19 -15.67 25.44 21.38
C ARG A 19 -15.09 25.51 19.99
N ALA A 20 -15.31 26.61 19.27
CA ALA A 20 -14.73 26.84 17.95
C ALA A 20 -13.19 26.83 17.97
N GLU A 21 -12.58 27.49 18.97
CA GLU A 21 -11.14 27.50 19.15
C GLU A 21 -10.57 26.09 19.40
N ILE A 22 -11.24 25.29 20.22
CA ILE A 22 -10.84 23.91 20.51
C ILE A 22 -10.98 23.02 19.26
N LEU A 23 -12.09 23.13 18.53
CA LEU A 23 -12.32 22.40 17.29
C LEU A 23 -11.28 22.73 16.21
N ALA A 24 -10.92 24.02 16.09
CA ALA A 24 -9.89 24.47 15.16
C ALA A 24 -8.51 23.92 15.53
N LYS A 25 -8.16 23.87 16.83
CA LYS A 25 -6.85 23.43 17.31
C LYS A 25 -6.68 21.91 17.27
N GLU A 26 -7.71 21.15 17.60
CA GLU A 26 -7.62 19.68 17.75
C GLU A 26 -8.03 18.90 16.52
N LEU A 27 -8.92 19.43 15.67
CA LEU A 27 -9.45 18.78 14.47
C LEU A 27 -9.35 19.61 13.19
N ASP A 28 -8.77 20.80 13.25
CA ASP A 28 -8.70 21.79 12.14
C ASP A 28 -10.08 22.18 11.57
N ILE A 29 -11.15 22.08 12.39
CA ILE A 29 -12.51 22.45 12.01
C ILE A 29 -12.71 23.95 12.28
N LYS A 30 -12.78 24.75 11.23
CA LYS A 30 -12.91 26.22 11.26
C LYS A 30 -14.21 26.70 10.63
N SER A 31 -14.79 25.93 9.72
CA SER A 31 -15.95 26.31 8.92
C SER A 31 -17.07 25.28 8.98
N PHE A 32 -18.24 25.65 8.47
CA PHE A 32 -19.36 24.73 8.25
C PHE A 32 -18.98 23.57 7.32
N HIS A 33 -18.14 23.86 6.31
CA HIS A 33 -17.61 22.84 5.42
C HIS A 33 -16.78 21.80 6.16
N ASP A 34 -15.86 22.24 7.01
CA ASP A 34 -14.96 21.32 7.73
C ASP A 34 -15.74 20.41 8.66
N MET A 35 -16.76 20.96 9.33
CA MET A 35 -17.65 20.20 10.21
C MET A 35 -18.47 19.19 9.43
N LEU A 36 -19.11 19.59 8.32
CA LEU A 36 -19.94 18.74 7.49
C LEU A 36 -19.17 17.56 6.87
N TYR A 37 -17.88 17.75 6.63
CA TYR A 37 -16.99 16.71 6.10
C TYR A 37 -16.14 16.03 7.19
N ASN A 38 -16.48 16.19 8.47
CA ASN A 38 -15.89 15.46 9.58
C ASN A 38 -16.74 14.20 9.86
N PHE A 39 -16.62 13.17 9.04
CA PHE A 39 -17.46 11.98 9.09
C PHE A 39 -17.18 11.08 10.30
N PRO A 40 -18.20 10.31 10.79
CA PRO A 40 -17.99 9.26 11.78
C PRO A 40 -16.99 8.22 11.27
N PHE A 41 -16.05 7.79 12.12
CA PHE A 41 -15.09 6.75 11.74
C PHE A 41 -15.65 5.33 11.84
N ARG A 42 -16.72 5.15 12.59
CA ARG A 42 -17.48 3.89 12.69
C ARG A 42 -18.94 4.15 13.05
N TYR A 43 -19.77 3.13 12.83
CA TYR A 43 -21.19 3.16 13.19
C TYR A 43 -21.51 2.05 14.17
N ILE A 44 -22.42 2.31 15.07
CA ILE A 44 -22.91 1.37 16.07
C ILE A 44 -24.41 1.19 15.83
N ASP A 45 -24.82 -0.06 15.70
CA ASP A 45 -26.23 -0.37 15.61
C ASP A 45 -26.89 -0.29 17.01
N ARG A 46 -27.82 0.64 17.16
CA ARG A 46 -28.65 0.80 18.36
C ARG A 46 -30.13 0.48 18.08
N SER A 47 -30.41 -0.25 17.00
CA SER A 47 -31.79 -0.64 16.66
C SER A 47 -32.32 -1.72 17.60
N THR A 48 -31.45 -2.58 18.14
CA THR A 48 -31.83 -3.72 18.96
C THR A 48 -31.57 -3.46 20.44
N ILE A 49 -32.59 -3.66 21.24
CA ILE A 49 -32.48 -3.73 22.70
C ILE A 49 -32.30 -5.19 23.05
N HIS A 50 -31.14 -5.52 23.62
CA HIS A 50 -30.79 -6.88 24.07
C HIS A 50 -31.32 -7.11 25.51
N HIS A 51 -31.40 -8.38 25.89
CA HIS A 51 -31.61 -8.79 27.27
C HIS A 51 -30.29 -9.23 27.91
N ILE A 52 -30.20 -9.09 29.24
CA ILE A 52 -29.00 -9.49 29.99
C ILE A 52 -28.72 -11.00 29.84
N CYS A 53 -29.79 -11.81 29.74
CA CYS A 53 -29.65 -13.25 29.49
C CYS A 53 -29.01 -13.58 28.15
N ASP A 54 -29.14 -12.73 27.12
CA ASP A 54 -28.60 -12.92 25.77
C ASP A 54 -27.08 -12.72 25.71
N LEU A 55 -26.50 -12.11 26.75
CA LEU A 55 -25.03 -11.90 26.84
C LEU A 55 -24.26 -13.20 27.08
N ARG A 56 -24.91 -14.29 27.48
CA ARG A 56 -24.25 -15.55 27.78
C ARG A 56 -23.70 -16.23 26.52
N GLY A 57 -22.38 -16.30 26.42
CA GLY A 57 -21.69 -16.99 25.31
C GLY A 57 -21.60 -16.19 24.00
N ALA A 58 -22.07 -14.94 23.95
CA ALA A 58 -22.01 -14.08 22.80
C ALA A 58 -20.85 -13.07 22.92
N ASP A 59 -19.98 -13.00 21.90
CA ASP A 59 -18.94 -11.95 21.79
C ASP A 59 -19.57 -10.70 21.14
N ILE A 60 -20.37 -9.97 21.94
CA ILE A 60 -21.07 -8.77 21.46
C ILE A 60 -20.20 -7.54 21.78
N PRO A 61 -19.75 -6.77 20.78
CA PRO A 61 -18.82 -5.66 20.99
C PRO A 61 -19.43 -4.49 21.77
N SER A 62 -20.75 -4.31 21.72
CA SER A 62 -21.50 -3.34 22.51
C SER A 62 -22.99 -3.68 22.53
N VAL A 63 -23.66 -3.40 23.64
CA VAL A 63 -25.09 -3.74 23.84
C VAL A 63 -25.89 -2.53 24.30
N GLN A 64 -27.14 -2.50 23.89
CA GLN A 64 -28.16 -1.60 24.42
C GLN A 64 -29.15 -2.42 25.24
N LEU A 65 -29.32 -2.07 26.53
CA LEU A 65 -30.13 -2.77 27.47
C LEU A 65 -31.18 -1.81 28.03
N LYS A 66 -32.42 -2.26 28.18
CA LYS A 66 -33.48 -1.52 28.85
C LYS A 66 -33.77 -2.15 30.21
N GLY A 67 -33.75 -1.37 31.29
CA GLY A 67 -34.01 -1.88 32.62
C GLY A 67 -34.02 -0.77 33.68
N ARG A 68 -33.77 -1.15 34.93
CA ARG A 68 -33.82 -0.26 36.10
C ARG A 68 -32.58 -0.49 36.98
N PHE A 69 -32.09 0.58 37.61
CA PHE A 69 -31.11 0.43 38.69
C PHE A 69 -31.84 -0.05 39.96
N VAL A 70 -31.31 -1.13 40.52
CA VAL A 70 -31.81 -1.77 41.76
C VAL A 70 -31.14 -1.09 42.95
N THR A 71 -29.83 -0.94 42.93
CA THR A 71 -29.05 -0.29 44.00
C THR A 71 -27.84 0.44 43.45
N PHE A 72 -27.31 1.36 44.22
CA PHE A 72 -26.04 2.05 43.99
C PHE A 72 -25.12 1.88 45.20
N ASN A 73 -23.96 1.28 45.01
CA ASN A 73 -22.96 1.07 46.06
C ASN A 73 -21.65 1.80 45.68
N THR A 74 -21.07 2.51 46.67
CA THR A 74 -19.77 3.13 46.51
C THR A 74 -18.70 2.28 47.16
N GLN A 75 -17.64 1.91 46.42
CA GLN A 75 -16.51 1.12 46.90
C GLN A 75 -15.22 1.89 46.78
N GLY A 76 -14.30 1.67 47.73
CA GLY A 76 -12.98 2.28 47.76
C GLY A 76 -12.99 3.73 48.35
N GLU A 77 -11.80 4.23 48.66
CA GLU A 77 -11.58 5.58 49.20
C GLU A 77 -10.58 6.36 48.32
N GLY A 78 -10.67 7.70 48.41
CA GLY A 78 -9.78 8.59 47.66
C GLY A 78 -9.83 8.42 46.16
N ALA A 79 -8.68 8.30 45.53
CA ALA A 79 -8.53 8.14 44.08
C ALA A 79 -9.03 6.74 43.52
N ARG A 80 -9.21 5.75 44.41
CA ARG A 80 -9.73 4.42 44.06
C ARG A 80 -11.23 4.30 44.25
N ARG A 81 -11.94 5.39 44.54
CA ARG A 81 -13.38 5.42 44.75
C ARG A 81 -14.11 5.14 43.44
N ARG A 82 -15.01 4.14 43.44
CA ARG A 82 -15.86 3.77 42.31
C ARG A 82 -17.32 3.65 42.74
N LEU A 83 -18.23 4.02 41.84
CA LEU A 83 -19.67 3.78 42.00
C LEU A 83 -20.04 2.54 41.20
N ILE A 84 -20.75 1.63 41.79
CA ILE A 84 -21.34 0.44 41.17
C ILE A 84 -22.83 0.56 41.25
N GLY A 85 -23.52 0.60 40.11
CA GLY A 85 -24.95 0.50 39.99
C GLY A 85 -25.34 -0.90 39.54
N LEU A 86 -26.14 -1.59 40.34
CA LEU A 86 -26.71 -2.88 39.93
C LEU A 86 -27.92 -2.61 39.04
N PHE A 87 -27.82 -3.01 37.78
CA PHE A 87 -28.84 -2.83 36.75
C PHE A 87 -29.51 -4.15 36.42
N SER A 88 -30.87 -4.14 36.31
CA SER A 88 -31.69 -5.31 35.99
C SER A 88 -32.73 -4.98 34.92
N ASP A 89 -32.91 -5.91 33.99
CA ASP A 89 -33.94 -5.91 32.95
C ASP A 89 -35.09 -6.93 33.22
N GLY A 90 -35.01 -7.62 34.36
CA GLY A 90 -35.92 -8.70 34.72
C GLY A 90 -35.47 -10.09 34.24
N THR A 91 -34.57 -10.20 33.28
CA THR A 91 -33.99 -11.47 32.80
C THR A 91 -32.66 -11.80 33.48
N GLY A 92 -32.02 -10.78 34.06
CA GLY A 92 -30.76 -10.90 34.75
C GLY A 92 -30.35 -9.62 35.45
N THR A 93 -29.11 -9.63 35.99
CA THR A 93 -28.49 -8.47 36.60
C THR A 93 -27.08 -8.28 36.08
N MET A 94 -26.62 -7.02 35.98
CA MET A 94 -25.26 -6.64 35.61
C MET A 94 -24.81 -5.43 36.40
N GLU A 95 -23.51 -5.20 36.44
CA GLU A 95 -22.91 -4.04 37.08
C GLU A 95 -22.60 -2.91 36.09
N CYS A 96 -23.00 -1.71 36.44
CA CYS A 96 -22.58 -0.48 35.78
C CYS A 96 -21.54 0.24 36.67
N VAL A 97 -20.31 0.42 36.19
CA VAL A 97 -19.19 0.89 37.02
C VAL A 97 -18.68 2.25 36.56
N TRP A 98 -18.56 3.20 37.49
CA TRP A 98 -17.98 4.52 37.23
C TRP A 98 -16.83 4.83 38.18
N PHE A 99 -15.70 5.27 37.66
CA PHE A 99 -14.53 5.67 38.43
C PHE A 99 -14.46 7.17 38.65
N ASN A 100 -15.16 7.98 37.84
CA ASN A 100 -15.16 9.43 37.90
C ASN A 100 -16.55 10.00 38.11
N ARG A 101 -16.65 11.24 38.65
CA ARG A 101 -17.92 11.97 38.86
C ARG A 101 -18.94 11.22 39.71
N VAL A 102 -18.49 10.39 40.64
CA VAL A 102 -19.34 9.49 41.46
C VAL A 102 -20.51 10.23 42.09
N LYS A 103 -20.28 11.40 42.74
CA LYS A 103 -21.35 12.18 43.40
C LYS A 103 -22.38 12.67 42.38
N SER A 104 -21.99 13.19 41.23
CA SER A 104 -22.89 13.69 40.20
C SER A 104 -23.73 12.59 39.61
N ILE A 105 -23.15 11.42 39.33
CA ILE A 105 -23.82 10.25 38.74
C ILE A 105 -24.89 9.72 39.74
N GLN A 106 -24.54 9.62 41.02
CA GLN A 106 -25.42 9.16 42.05
C GLN A 106 -26.64 10.08 42.27
N GLN A 107 -26.48 11.39 42.00
CA GLN A 107 -27.58 12.36 42.02
C GLN A 107 -28.42 12.34 40.76
N THR A 108 -27.89 11.92 39.65
CA THR A 108 -28.55 11.93 38.33
C THR A 108 -29.44 10.71 38.13
N TYR A 109 -28.98 9.53 38.54
CA TYR A 109 -29.72 8.29 38.31
C TYR A 109 -30.40 7.80 39.57
N GLN A 110 -31.70 7.47 39.44
CA GLN A 110 -32.56 7.04 40.53
C GLN A 110 -32.91 5.56 40.41
N THR A 111 -33.04 4.87 41.55
CA THR A 111 -33.52 3.49 41.59
C THR A 111 -34.97 3.40 41.16
N GLY A 112 -35.35 2.31 40.48
CA GLY A 112 -36.73 2.05 40.07
C GLY A 112 -37.17 2.77 38.79
N VAL A 113 -36.47 3.79 38.32
CA VAL A 113 -36.70 4.47 37.04
C VAL A 113 -36.16 3.63 35.89
N GLU A 114 -36.90 3.61 34.77
CA GLU A 114 -36.45 2.92 33.55
C GLU A 114 -35.39 3.73 32.81
N TYR A 115 -34.26 3.06 32.48
CA TYR A 115 -33.15 3.61 31.74
C TYR A 115 -32.80 2.70 30.56
N ILE A 116 -32.18 3.29 29.55
CA ILE A 116 -31.42 2.59 28.54
C ILE A 116 -29.96 2.73 28.90
N VAL A 117 -29.28 1.58 29.02
CA VAL A 117 -27.86 1.49 29.28
C VAL A 117 -27.15 0.99 28.01
N PHE A 118 -26.13 1.70 27.56
CA PHE A 118 -25.34 1.30 26.40
C PHE A 118 -23.85 1.23 26.75
N GLY A 119 -23.18 0.17 26.31
CA GLY A 119 -21.73 0.02 26.49
C GLY A 119 -21.22 -1.37 26.10
N LYS A 120 -19.91 -1.58 26.27
CA LYS A 120 -19.26 -2.87 26.04
C LYS A 120 -19.40 -3.74 27.27
N PRO A 121 -20.11 -4.89 27.19
CA PRO A 121 -20.18 -5.81 28.31
C PRO A 121 -18.84 -6.54 28.47
N THR A 122 -18.37 -6.67 29.71
CA THR A 122 -17.20 -7.47 30.09
C THR A 122 -17.60 -8.44 31.17
N LEU A 123 -17.19 -9.71 31.03
CA LEU A 123 -17.45 -10.71 32.03
C LEU A 123 -16.28 -10.75 33.04
N PHE A 124 -16.59 -10.47 34.31
CA PHE A 124 -15.62 -10.57 35.39
C PHE A 124 -16.25 -11.30 36.58
N ASN A 125 -15.59 -12.30 37.12
CA ASN A 125 -16.08 -13.13 38.23
C ASN A 125 -17.54 -13.63 38.06
N ARG A 126 -17.87 -14.12 36.85
CA ARG A 126 -19.21 -14.60 36.47
C ARG A 126 -20.32 -13.52 36.45
N THR A 127 -19.99 -12.26 36.63
CA THR A 127 -20.92 -11.14 36.54
C THR A 127 -20.56 -10.28 35.33
N TYR A 128 -21.57 -9.90 34.53
CA TYR A 128 -21.35 -8.93 33.45
C TYR A 128 -21.24 -7.53 34.03
N SER A 129 -20.33 -6.75 33.51
CA SER A 129 -20.14 -5.35 33.89
C SER A 129 -19.96 -4.46 32.66
N ILE A 130 -20.45 -3.23 32.71
CA ILE A 130 -20.14 -2.17 31.75
C ILE A 130 -19.45 -1.03 32.50
N VAL A 131 -18.26 -0.70 32.06
CA VAL A 131 -17.49 0.42 32.61
C VAL A 131 -17.86 1.70 31.89
N HIS A 132 -18.19 2.74 32.65
CA HIS A 132 -18.65 4.05 32.14
C HIS A 132 -19.74 3.93 31.06
N PRO A 133 -20.87 3.24 31.35
CA PRO A 133 -21.96 3.14 30.38
C PRO A 133 -22.55 4.51 30.05
N GLU A 134 -23.05 4.66 28.83
CA GLU A 134 -24.00 5.72 28.49
C GLU A 134 -25.37 5.31 29.08
N VAL A 135 -25.96 6.21 29.84
CA VAL A 135 -27.27 5.95 30.51
C VAL A 135 -28.24 7.08 30.19
N ASP A 136 -29.38 6.74 29.60
CA ASP A 136 -30.42 7.68 29.26
C ASP A 136 -31.73 7.26 29.91
N ALA A 137 -32.52 8.20 30.42
CA ALA A 137 -33.88 7.92 30.88
C ALA A 137 -34.75 7.39 29.73
N TYR A 138 -35.47 6.30 29.95
CA TYR A 138 -36.33 5.72 28.92
C TYR A 138 -37.57 6.61 28.70
N GLN A 139 -37.46 7.46 27.67
CA GLN A 139 -38.63 8.14 27.08
C GLN A 139 -38.78 7.60 25.66
N GLN A 140 -39.92 7.05 25.30
CA GLN A 140 -40.16 6.40 24.01
C GLN A 140 -39.77 7.24 22.77
N SER A 141 -39.72 8.56 22.90
CA SER A 141 -39.37 9.51 21.83
C SER A 141 -37.90 9.82 21.72
N GLN A 142 -37.04 9.40 22.65
CA GLN A 142 -35.61 9.82 22.72
C GLN A 142 -34.58 8.67 22.61
N ALA A 143 -35.03 7.41 22.59
CA ALA A 143 -34.10 6.30 22.39
C ALA A 143 -33.50 6.35 20.97
N PRO A 144 -32.18 6.35 20.81
CA PRO A 144 -31.58 6.26 19.47
C PRO A 144 -32.08 4.97 18.82
N LYS A 145 -32.76 5.08 17.69
CA LYS A 145 -33.20 3.95 16.88
C LYS A 145 -32.35 3.93 15.64
N GLY A 146 -31.60 2.85 15.43
CA GLY A 146 -30.81 2.65 14.19
C GLY A 146 -29.31 2.85 14.35
N MET A 147 -28.66 3.08 13.22
CA MET A 147 -27.19 3.27 13.15
C MET A 147 -26.80 4.63 13.70
N VAL A 148 -25.83 4.66 14.60
CA VAL A 148 -25.33 5.87 15.26
C VAL A 148 -23.85 6.06 14.95
N GLY A 149 -23.49 7.21 14.38
CA GLY A 149 -22.12 7.54 14.05
C GLY A 149 -21.25 7.83 15.28
N VAL A 150 -20.04 7.29 15.32
CA VAL A 150 -19.03 7.56 16.36
C VAL A 150 -17.92 8.41 15.75
N TYR A 151 -17.65 9.55 16.39
CA TYR A 151 -16.64 10.52 15.93
C TYR A 151 -15.32 10.32 16.65
N ASN A 152 -14.23 10.60 15.95
CA ASN A 152 -12.92 10.55 16.53
C ASN A 152 -12.72 11.72 17.50
N LEU A 153 -12.30 11.43 18.73
CA LEU A 153 -12.18 12.42 19.80
C LEU A 153 -10.82 12.29 20.45
N THR A 154 -10.04 13.37 20.42
CA THR A 154 -8.79 13.46 21.21
C THR A 154 -9.12 13.49 22.71
N GLU A 155 -8.14 13.16 23.53
CA GLU A 155 -8.29 13.23 25.00
C GLU A 155 -8.65 14.64 25.46
N LYS A 156 -8.06 15.67 24.84
CA LYS A 156 -8.36 17.07 25.13
C LYS A 156 -9.81 17.44 24.83
N LEU A 157 -10.35 16.99 23.68
CA LEU A 157 -11.76 17.19 23.35
C LEU A 157 -12.66 16.57 24.41
N ARG A 158 -12.38 15.34 24.84
CA ARG A 158 -13.16 14.67 25.92
C ARG A 158 -13.11 15.45 27.23
N ASN A 159 -11.95 15.97 27.61
CA ASN A 159 -11.77 16.79 28.81
C ASN A 159 -12.57 18.10 28.75
N HIS A 160 -12.81 18.65 27.56
CA HIS A 160 -13.65 19.85 27.34
C HIS A 160 -15.13 19.53 27.07
N GLY A 161 -15.56 18.30 27.34
CA GLY A 161 -16.97 17.89 27.29
C GLY A 161 -17.48 17.53 25.87
N PHE A 162 -16.58 17.33 24.90
CA PHE A 162 -16.97 16.80 23.61
C PHE A 162 -17.23 15.29 23.69
N SER A 163 -18.29 14.86 23.03
CA SER A 163 -18.67 13.45 22.90
C SER A 163 -19.26 13.21 21.51
N SER A 164 -19.34 11.96 21.06
CA SER A 164 -20.02 11.63 19.79
C SER A 164 -21.46 12.12 19.76
N ARG A 165 -22.14 12.10 20.90
CA ARG A 165 -23.51 12.64 21.04
C ARG A 165 -23.58 14.14 20.81
N LEU A 166 -22.58 14.90 21.33
CA LEU A 166 -22.51 16.34 21.07
C LEU A 166 -22.24 16.59 19.57
N PHE A 167 -21.33 15.84 18.94
CA PHE A 167 -21.09 15.94 17.50
C PHE A 167 -22.36 15.66 16.71
N GLN A 168 -23.11 14.61 17.01
CA GLN A 168 -24.37 14.31 16.34
C GLN A 168 -25.40 15.46 16.48
N LYS A 169 -25.46 16.09 17.65
CA LYS A 169 -26.32 17.25 17.86
C LYS A 169 -25.87 18.45 17.03
N LEU A 170 -24.58 18.71 16.97
CA LEU A 170 -24.03 19.79 16.17
C LEU A 170 -24.22 19.55 14.67
N GLU A 171 -24.00 18.33 14.21
CA GLU A 171 -24.24 17.94 12.81
C GLU A 171 -25.74 18.04 12.45
N LYS A 172 -26.64 17.64 13.35
CA LYS A 172 -28.07 17.83 13.15
C LYS A 172 -28.41 19.30 12.96
N ASN A 173 -27.92 20.17 13.84
CA ASN A 173 -28.13 21.61 13.73
C ASN A 173 -27.55 22.18 12.42
N LEU A 174 -26.41 21.67 11.99
CA LEU A 174 -25.76 22.06 10.74
C LEU A 174 -26.56 21.63 9.52
N LEU A 175 -27.04 20.39 9.48
CA LEU A 175 -27.84 19.84 8.39
C LEU A 175 -29.22 20.52 8.27
N GLU A 176 -29.79 20.99 9.39
CA GLU A 176 -31.04 21.74 9.40
C GLU A 176 -30.86 23.21 8.97
N SER A 177 -29.62 23.72 8.84
CA SER A 177 -29.37 25.09 8.41
C SER A 177 -29.66 25.31 6.93
N ASP A 178 -30.14 26.49 6.57
CA ASP A 178 -30.41 26.86 5.17
C ASP A 178 -29.17 26.84 4.28
N ALA A 179 -28.00 27.06 4.86
CA ALA A 179 -26.71 27.00 4.15
C ALA A 179 -26.42 25.60 3.61
N VAL A 180 -26.76 24.53 4.38
CA VAL A 180 -26.49 23.15 4.00
C VAL A 180 -27.66 22.54 3.21
N LYS A 181 -28.91 22.89 3.50
CA LYS A 181 -30.07 22.42 2.72
C LYS A 181 -29.98 22.79 1.22
N ASN A 182 -29.35 23.91 0.93
CA ASN A 182 -29.18 24.43 -0.44
C ASN A 182 -27.78 24.14 -1.00
N ILE A 183 -27.09 23.10 -0.53
CA ILE A 183 -25.78 22.72 -1.02
C ILE A 183 -25.86 22.23 -2.47
N HIS A 184 -25.01 22.76 -3.34
CA HIS A 184 -24.96 22.35 -4.73
C HIS A 184 -24.14 21.09 -4.86
N ASP A 185 -24.64 20.14 -5.63
CA ASP A 185 -23.89 18.90 -5.91
C ASP A 185 -22.67 19.22 -6.78
N PRO A 186 -21.45 18.81 -6.35
CA PRO A 186 -20.25 19.06 -7.12
C PRO A 186 -20.12 18.17 -8.35
N LEU A 187 -20.89 17.06 -8.42
CA LEU A 187 -20.86 16.14 -9.56
C LEU A 187 -21.92 16.52 -10.62
N PRO A 188 -21.60 16.33 -11.92
CA PRO A 188 -22.56 16.51 -13.01
C PRO A 188 -23.79 15.60 -12.88
N GLN A 189 -24.94 16.11 -13.23
CA GLN A 189 -26.20 15.35 -13.18
C GLN A 189 -26.16 14.07 -14.04
N GLY A 190 -25.41 14.06 -15.15
CA GLY A 190 -25.19 12.90 -15.98
C GLY A 190 -24.54 11.76 -15.20
N ILE A 191 -23.48 12.06 -14.47
CA ILE A 191 -22.76 11.08 -13.62
C ILE A 191 -23.64 10.56 -12.50
N LEU A 192 -24.39 11.46 -11.81
CA LEU A 192 -25.29 11.08 -10.73
C LEU A 192 -26.30 10.04 -11.20
N ARG A 193 -26.93 10.25 -12.35
CA ARG A 193 -27.92 9.34 -12.94
C ARG A 193 -27.29 8.02 -13.42
N GLN A 194 -26.19 8.11 -14.16
CA GLN A 194 -25.49 6.95 -14.74
C GLN A 194 -25.00 5.98 -13.65
N ARG A 195 -24.42 6.51 -12.58
CA ARG A 195 -23.84 5.74 -11.47
C ARG A 195 -24.84 5.53 -10.32
N ARG A 196 -26.09 6.03 -10.45
CA ARG A 196 -27.16 5.92 -9.44
C ARG A 196 -26.73 6.41 -8.05
N LEU A 197 -26.03 7.56 -8.04
CA LEU A 197 -25.51 8.17 -6.84
C LEU A 197 -26.58 9.02 -6.12
N LEU A 198 -26.53 9.03 -4.79
CA LEU A 198 -27.36 9.93 -4.00
C LEU A 198 -26.96 11.41 -4.24
N PRO A 199 -27.92 12.34 -4.22
CA PRO A 199 -27.59 13.77 -4.14
C PRO A 199 -26.74 14.07 -2.91
N ILE A 200 -25.89 15.10 -2.99
CA ILE A 200 -24.90 15.41 -1.95
C ILE A 200 -25.55 15.63 -0.58
N TYR A 201 -26.67 16.34 -0.50
CA TYR A 201 -27.36 16.58 0.76
C TYR A 201 -27.84 15.27 1.41
N GLU A 202 -28.46 14.39 0.64
CA GLU A 202 -28.92 13.08 1.13
C GLU A 202 -27.76 12.20 1.57
N ALA A 203 -26.66 12.23 0.84
CA ALA A 203 -25.46 11.46 1.18
C ALA A 203 -24.85 11.94 2.50
N VAL A 204 -24.62 13.23 2.66
CA VAL A 204 -24.04 13.80 3.89
C VAL A 204 -24.98 13.61 5.07
N HIS A 205 -26.29 13.81 4.85
CA HIS A 205 -27.31 13.56 5.88
C HIS A 205 -27.22 12.12 6.39
N ASN A 206 -27.23 11.13 5.50
CA ASN A 206 -27.20 9.71 5.89
C ASN A 206 -25.84 9.22 6.41
N LEU A 207 -24.74 9.96 6.16
CA LEU A 207 -23.47 9.69 6.84
C LEU A 207 -23.49 10.12 8.30
N HIS A 208 -24.08 11.27 8.62
CA HIS A 208 -24.14 11.75 10.00
C HIS A 208 -25.33 11.18 10.78
N LEU A 209 -26.48 11.07 10.14
CA LEU A 209 -27.76 10.64 10.69
C LEU A 209 -28.40 9.57 9.80
N PRO A 210 -27.90 8.33 9.80
CA PRO A 210 -28.39 7.27 8.92
C PRO A 210 -29.86 6.95 9.16
N SER A 211 -30.68 6.98 8.12
CA SER A 211 -32.08 6.58 8.17
C SER A 211 -32.27 5.06 8.14
N SER A 212 -31.33 4.35 7.45
CA SER A 212 -31.25 2.89 7.37
C SER A 212 -29.83 2.45 7.05
N ILE A 213 -29.54 1.15 7.19
CA ILE A 213 -28.25 0.55 6.80
C ILE A 213 -28.03 0.71 5.28
N ASP A 214 -29.05 0.48 4.46
CA ASP A 214 -29.01 0.63 3.01
C ASP A 214 -28.67 2.08 2.60
N MET A 215 -29.32 3.06 3.23
CA MET A 215 -29.04 4.47 2.94
C MET A 215 -27.64 4.88 3.39
N LEU A 216 -27.13 4.33 4.50
CA LEU A 216 -25.75 4.53 4.94
C LEU A 216 -24.75 3.99 3.92
N GLN A 217 -24.97 2.77 3.42
CA GLN A 217 -24.10 2.16 2.42
C GLN A 217 -24.09 2.96 1.10
N LYS A 218 -25.27 3.41 0.64
CA LYS A 218 -25.38 4.29 -0.54
C LYS A 218 -24.69 5.63 -0.33
N ALA A 219 -24.80 6.22 0.85
CA ALA A 219 -24.12 7.46 1.21
C ALA A 219 -22.59 7.29 1.25
N GLN A 220 -22.10 6.21 1.84
CA GLN A 220 -20.67 5.87 1.82
C GLN A 220 -20.16 5.67 0.40
N TYR A 221 -20.88 4.91 -0.43
CA TYR A 221 -20.53 4.70 -1.84
C TYR A 221 -20.46 6.03 -2.61
N ARG A 222 -21.44 6.94 -2.40
CA ARG A 222 -21.48 8.27 -3.02
C ARG A 222 -20.24 9.09 -2.66
N MET A 223 -19.85 9.12 -1.38
CA MET A 223 -18.69 9.90 -0.95
C MET A 223 -17.37 9.28 -1.41
N LYS A 224 -17.24 7.96 -1.36
CA LYS A 224 -16.09 7.25 -1.93
C LYS A 224 -15.92 7.56 -3.40
N TYR A 225 -17.00 7.50 -4.17
CA TYR A 225 -16.99 7.83 -5.59
C TYR A 225 -16.57 9.30 -5.83
N GLU A 226 -17.11 10.26 -5.07
CA GLU A 226 -16.74 11.66 -5.18
C GLU A 226 -15.25 11.90 -4.94
N GLU A 227 -14.73 11.37 -3.84
CA GLU A 227 -13.31 11.51 -3.49
C GLU A 227 -12.40 10.94 -4.58
N LEU A 228 -12.72 9.74 -5.07
CA LEU A 228 -11.95 9.06 -6.11
C LEU A 228 -12.09 9.73 -7.48
N PHE A 229 -13.28 10.22 -7.84
CA PHE A 229 -13.50 10.95 -9.09
C PHE A 229 -12.69 12.25 -9.16
N PHE A 230 -12.70 13.05 -8.10
CA PHE A 230 -11.92 14.28 -8.07
C PHE A 230 -10.42 13.99 -8.02
N LEU A 231 -10.00 12.91 -7.36
CA LEU A 231 -8.63 12.46 -7.36
C LEU A 231 -8.17 12.09 -8.79
N GLU A 232 -8.91 11.23 -9.48
CA GLU A 232 -8.60 10.84 -10.85
C GLU A 232 -8.66 12.02 -11.84
N LEU A 233 -9.66 12.90 -11.68
CA LEU A 233 -9.77 14.12 -12.48
C LEU A 233 -8.54 15.03 -12.29
N HIS A 234 -8.08 15.20 -11.05
CA HIS A 234 -6.88 15.98 -10.72
C HIS A 234 -5.62 15.35 -11.33
N ILE A 235 -5.42 14.05 -11.17
CA ILE A 235 -4.31 13.32 -11.74
C ILE A 235 -4.31 13.44 -13.26
N LEU A 236 -5.42 13.10 -13.92
CA LEU A 236 -5.54 13.09 -15.37
C LEU A 236 -5.43 14.51 -15.99
N LYS A 237 -5.94 15.53 -15.32
CA LYS A 237 -5.79 16.92 -15.76
C LYS A 237 -4.35 17.38 -15.69
N ASN A 238 -3.66 17.09 -14.57
CA ASN A 238 -2.26 17.44 -14.39
C ASN A 238 -1.36 16.66 -15.36
N ILE A 239 -1.63 15.38 -15.56
CA ILE A 239 -0.96 14.55 -16.56
C ILE A 239 -1.16 15.13 -17.96
N LYS A 240 -2.39 15.50 -18.34
CA LYS A 240 -2.65 16.16 -19.64
C LYS A 240 -2.04 17.56 -19.73
N GLY A 241 -1.89 18.27 -18.62
CA GLY A 241 -1.20 19.57 -18.55
C GLY A 241 0.33 19.44 -18.65
N LEU A 242 0.91 18.40 -18.08
CA LEU A 242 2.32 18.02 -18.17
C LEU A 242 2.59 17.19 -19.43
N THR A 243 1.64 16.41 -19.89
CA THR A 243 1.64 15.72 -21.17
C THR A 243 0.90 16.54 -22.27
N LYS A 244 1.34 17.74 -22.53
CA LYS A 244 1.82 17.91 -23.91
C LYS A 244 2.88 16.83 -24.05
N LYS A 245 2.44 15.63 -24.47
CA LYS A 245 3.31 14.45 -24.62
C LYS A 245 4.51 14.96 -25.37
N LEU A 246 5.65 15.02 -24.68
CA LEU A 246 6.89 15.47 -25.28
C LEU A 246 7.04 14.69 -26.58
N PRO A 247 7.41 15.32 -27.70
CA PRO A 247 7.66 14.58 -28.93
C PRO A 247 8.68 13.50 -28.60
N GLY A 248 8.36 12.26 -28.93
CA GLY A 248 9.21 11.11 -28.72
C GLY A 248 9.85 10.65 -30.04
N HIS A 249 10.88 9.88 -29.94
CA HIS A 249 11.43 9.17 -31.08
C HIS A 249 10.37 8.22 -31.66
N VAL A 250 10.34 8.05 -32.98
CA VAL A 250 9.44 7.08 -33.64
C VAL A 250 10.22 5.83 -33.99
N PHE A 251 9.94 4.72 -33.30
CA PHE A 251 10.51 3.43 -33.64
C PHE A 251 9.54 2.65 -34.54
N SER A 252 9.66 2.89 -35.83
CA SER A 252 8.68 2.41 -36.81
C SER A 252 8.87 0.94 -37.19
N ARG A 253 10.10 0.41 -37.02
CA ARG A 253 10.41 -0.95 -37.50
C ARG A 253 10.88 -1.88 -36.40
N VAL A 254 10.59 -3.16 -36.60
CA VAL A 254 11.25 -4.29 -35.91
C VAL A 254 12.20 -4.90 -36.92
N GLY A 255 13.48 -4.79 -36.65
CA GLY A 255 14.51 -5.10 -37.62
C GLY A 255 15.22 -6.42 -37.38
N GLU A 256 16.49 -6.49 -37.79
CA GLU A 256 17.27 -7.71 -37.81
C GLU A 256 17.63 -8.21 -36.41
N TYR A 257 18.03 -7.33 -35.50
CA TYR A 257 18.41 -7.74 -34.13
C TYR A 257 17.25 -8.44 -33.42
N PHE A 258 16.05 -7.86 -33.46
CA PHE A 258 14.86 -8.45 -32.83
C PHE A 258 14.49 -9.79 -33.48
N ASN A 259 14.38 -9.82 -34.83
CA ASN A 259 13.91 -10.99 -35.54
C ASN A 259 14.90 -12.17 -35.46
N THR A 260 16.20 -11.90 -35.59
CA THR A 260 17.26 -12.93 -35.47
C THR A 260 17.27 -13.53 -34.07
N PHE A 261 17.21 -12.69 -33.02
CA PHE A 261 17.18 -13.20 -31.66
C PHE A 261 15.91 -14.00 -31.38
N TYR A 262 14.73 -13.49 -31.78
CA TYR A 262 13.45 -14.18 -31.57
C TYR A 262 13.39 -15.54 -32.28
N SER A 263 13.86 -15.64 -33.54
CA SER A 263 13.70 -16.83 -34.35
C SER A 263 14.78 -17.88 -34.12
N HIS A 264 16.02 -17.50 -33.77
CA HIS A 264 17.18 -18.39 -33.76
C HIS A 264 17.85 -18.56 -32.39
N HIS A 265 17.69 -17.59 -31.48
CA HIS A 265 18.46 -17.58 -30.25
C HIS A 265 17.63 -17.61 -28.97
N LEU A 266 16.31 -17.49 -29.09
CA LEU A 266 15.41 -17.58 -27.94
C LEU A 266 15.29 -19.06 -27.50
N GLN A 267 15.77 -19.35 -26.29
CA GLN A 267 15.84 -20.73 -25.77
C GLN A 267 14.50 -21.31 -25.31
N PHE A 268 13.49 -20.43 -25.11
CA PHE A 268 12.17 -20.81 -24.62
C PHE A 268 11.09 -19.89 -25.22
N PRO A 269 9.85 -20.39 -25.43
CA PRO A 269 8.78 -19.58 -25.95
C PRO A 269 8.38 -18.47 -24.94
N LEU A 270 8.14 -17.26 -25.44
CA LEU A 270 7.54 -16.19 -24.63
C LEU A 270 6.12 -16.55 -24.20
N THR A 271 5.76 -16.19 -22.97
CA THR A 271 4.38 -16.33 -22.48
C THR A 271 3.41 -15.40 -23.21
N GLY A 272 2.10 -15.67 -23.11
CA GLY A 272 1.07 -14.81 -23.66
C GLY A 272 1.16 -13.38 -23.12
N ALA A 273 1.38 -13.23 -21.82
CA ALA A 273 1.57 -11.95 -21.15
C ALA A 273 2.81 -11.19 -21.65
N GLN A 274 3.96 -11.86 -21.79
CA GLN A 274 5.19 -11.24 -22.32
C GLN A 274 4.99 -10.74 -23.75
N LYS A 275 4.33 -11.53 -24.62
CA LYS A 275 4.01 -11.12 -26.00
C LYS A 275 3.04 -9.93 -26.04
N ARG A 276 2.05 -9.89 -25.15
CA ARG A 276 1.10 -8.78 -25.02
C ARG A 276 1.85 -7.50 -24.65
N VAL A 277 2.67 -7.55 -23.60
CA VAL A 277 3.43 -6.41 -23.10
C VAL A 277 4.41 -5.86 -24.15
N ILE A 278 5.13 -6.73 -24.87
CA ILE A 278 6.05 -6.28 -25.95
C ILE A 278 5.26 -5.55 -27.05
N ARG A 279 4.02 -6.01 -27.41
CA ARG A 279 3.18 -5.31 -28.38
C ARG A 279 2.73 -3.94 -27.87
N GLU A 280 2.33 -3.83 -26.60
CA GLU A 280 1.96 -2.55 -25.96
C GLU A 280 3.12 -1.56 -26.00
N ILE A 281 4.32 -1.99 -25.57
CA ILE A 281 5.54 -1.18 -25.61
C ILE A 281 5.87 -0.73 -27.05
N ARG A 282 5.80 -1.65 -28.01
CA ARG A 282 6.03 -1.33 -29.42
C ARG A 282 5.06 -0.29 -29.97
N ALA A 283 3.78 -0.41 -29.61
CA ALA A 283 2.74 0.54 -30.03
C ALA A 283 3.06 1.96 -29.51
N ASP A 284 3.46 2.06 -28.25
CA ASP A 284 3.84 3.34 -27.66
C ASP A 284 5.08 3.95 -28.33
N MET A 285 6.15 3.15 -28.51
CA MET A 285 7.41 3.61 -29.13
C MET A 285 7.22 4.02 -30.61
N GLY A 286 6.19 3.49 -31.27
CA GLY A 286 5.80 3.86 -32.63
C GLY A 286 4.88 5.08 -32.75
N SER A 287 4.36 5.59 -31.63
CA SER A 287 3.29 6.62 -31.61
C SER A 287 3.75 8.05 -31.89
N GLY A 288 5.04 8.32 -31.96
CA GLY A 288 5.63 9.67 -32.06
C GLY A 288 5.56 10.47 -30.76
N ARG A 289 5.20 9.84 -29.66
CA ARG A 289 5.17 10.41 -28.31
C ARG A 289 6.14 9.68 -27.42
N GLN A 290 6.72 10.36 -26.43
CA GLN A 290 7.57 9.72 -25.46
C GLN A 290 6.78 8.62 -24.72
N MET A 291 7.24 7.38 -24.78
CA MET A 291 6.73 6.32 -23.91
C MET A 291 7.22 6.53 -22.49
N ASN A 292 6.33 6.46 -21.52
CA ASN A 292 6.65 6.41 -20.10
C ASN A 292 5.77 5.30 -19.48
N ARG A 293 6.35 4.09 -19.35
CA ARG A 293 5.58 2.87 -19.03
C ARG A 293 6.15 2.13 -17.83
N LEU A 294 5.26 1.69 -16.93
CA LEU A 294 5.58 0.81 -15.81
C LEU A 294 5.28 -0.63 -16.18
N LEU A 295 6.29 -1.47 -16.13
CA LEU A 295 6.18 -2.92 -16.26
C LEU A 295 6.15 -3.56 -14.88
N GLN A 296 4.99 -4.03 -14.49
CA GLN A 296 4.80 -4.77 -13.24
C GLN A 296 4.81 -6.26 -13.50
N SER A 297 5.38 -7.01 -12.58
CA SER A 297 5.34 -8.45 -12.63
C SER A 297 5.73 -9.07 -11.31
N ASP A 298 5.42 -10.33 -11.15
CA ASP A 298 5.92 -11.11 -10.03
C ASP A 298 7.41 -11.46 -10.19
N VAL A 299 8.04 -11.87 -9.10
CA VAL A 299 9.45 -12.32 -9.09
C VAL A 299 9.64 -13.50 -10.03
N GLY A 300 10.60 -13.38 -10.95
CA GLY A 300 10.93 -14.44 -11.91
C GLY A 300 9.95 -14.62 -13.07
N SER A 301 9.07 -13.68 -13.34
CA SER A 301 8.18 -13.66 -14.51
C SER A 301 8.87 -13.39 -15.86
N GLY A 302 10.18 -13.13 -15.85
CA GLY A 302 10.98 -12.86 -17.04
C GLY A 302 10.98 -11.41 -17.52
N LYS A 303 10.96 -10.42 -16.62
CA LYS A 303 11.10 -9.00 -16.95
C LYS A 303 12.33 -8.69 -17.82
N THR A 304 13.46 -9.31 -17.51
CA THR A 304 14.75 -9.07 -18.21
C THR A 304 14.65 -9.40 -19.70
N ILE A 305 13.93 -10.44 -20.09
CA ILE A 305 13.77 -10.77 -21.51
C ILE A 305 12.88 -9.74 -22.23
N VAL A 306 11.85 -9.20 -21.57
CA VAL A 306 11.01 -8.13 -22.13
C VAL A 306 11.83 -6.84 -22.26
N ALA A 307 12.67 -6.51 -21.27
CA ALA A 307 13.59 -5.38 -21.31
C ALA A 307 14.58 -5.51 -22.48
N PHE A 308 15.13 -6.70 -22.69
CA PHE A 308 16.06 -6.96 -23.79
C PHE A 308 15.37 -6.80 -25.14
N PHE A 309 14.19 -7.40 -25.37
CA PHE A 309 13.44 -7.19 -26.61
C PHE A 309 13.09 -5.71 -26.84
N THR A 310 12.75 -4.97 -25.79
CA THR A 310 12.49 -3.52 -25.88
C THR A 310 13.77 -2.77 -26.31
N ALA A 311 14.93 -3.14 -25.77
CA ALA A 311 16.21 -2.58 -26.18
C ALA A 311 16.51 -2.90 -27.65
N LEU A 312 16.28 -4.13 -28.12
CA LEU A 312 16.48 -4.51 -29.51
C LEU A 312 15.65 -3.68 -30.48
N ILE A 313 14.40 -3.33 -30.13
CA ILE A 313 13.57 -2.42 -30.95
C ILE A 313 14.26 -1.05 -31.07
N ALA A 314 14.83 -0.50 -29.99
CA ALA A 314 15.55 0.77 -30.07
C ALA A 314 16.79 0.66 -30.96
N LEU A 315 17.58 -0.40 -30.82
CA LEU A 315 18.77 -0.65 -31.63
C LEU A 315 18.44 -0.85 -33.11
N ASP A 316 17.36 -1.55 -33.44
CA ASP A 316 16.88 -1.74 -34.82
C ASP A 316 16.48 -0.42 -35.49
N ASN A 317 16.16 0.63 -34.72
CA ASN A 317 15.87 1.97 -35.21
C ASN A 317 17.07 2.92 -35.13
N GLY A 318 18.28 2.41 -34.85
CA GLY A 318 19.53 3.15 -34.86
C GLY A 318 19.82 3.95 -33.59
N TYR A 319 19.07 3.73 -32.52
CA TYR A 319 19.25 4.39 -31.23
C TYR A 319 20.02 3.52 -30.24
N GLN A 320 20.65 4.16 -29.28
CA GLN A 320 21.27 3.49 -28.13
C GLN A 320 20.24 3.29 -27.01
N ALA A 321 20.47 2.29 -26.17
CA ALA A 321 19.66 2.02 -25.00
C ALA A 321 20.51 1.93 -23.72
N CYS A 322 19.90 2.22 -22.56
CA CYS A 322 20.54 1.96 -21.28
C CYS A 322 19.60 1.21 -20.33
N ILE A 323 20.20 0.41 -19.45
CA ILE A 323 19.51 -0.31 -18.36
C ILE A 323 20.15 0.12 -17.04
N MET A 324 19.36 0.72 -16.17
CA MET A 324 19.79 1.18 -14.86
C MET A 324 19.28 0.26 -13.76
N ALA A 325 20.19 -0.23 -12.92
CA ALA A 325 19.88 -1.05 -11.76
C ALA A 325 20.29 -0.33 -10.46
N PRO A 326 19.61 -0.60 -9.32
CA PRO A 326 19.87 0.11 -8.07
C PRO A 326 21.19 -0.25 -7.39
N THR A 327 21.75 -1.42 -7.67
CA THR A 327 23.00 -1.91 -7.06
C THR A 327 23.97 -2.44 -8.11
N GLU A 328 25.27 -2.46 -7.79
CA GLU A 328 26.30 -3.01 -8.68
C GLU A 328 26.10 -4.49 -8.95
N ILE A 329 25.68 -5.26 -7.95
CA ILE A 329 25.39 -6.70 -8.10
C ILE A 329 24.29 -6.93 -9.14
N LEU A 330 23.18 -6.18 -9.06
CA LEU A 330 22.09 -6.28 -10.04
C LEU A 330 22.55 -5.83 -11.45
N ALA A 331 23.32 -4.73 -11.51
CA ALA A 331 23.86 -4.26 -12.78
C ALA A 331 24.76 -5.31 -13.43
N THR A 332 25.63 -5.97 -12.66
CA THR A 332 26.50 -7.05 -13.13
C THR A 332 25.70 -8.26 -13.60
N GLN A 333 24.66 -8.67 -12.86
CA GLN A 333 23.79 -9.78 -13.29
C GLN A 333 23.03 -9.48 -14.58
N HIS A 334 22.47 -8.26 -14.70
CA HIS A 334 21.86 -7.85 -15.97
C HIS A 334 22.89 -7.85 -17.11
N PHE A 335 24.11 -7.37 -16.83
CA PHE A 335 25.19 -7.34 -17.81
C PHE A 335 25.56 -8.75 -18.27
N GLU A 336 25.78 -9.69 -17.37
CA GLU A 336 26.13 -11.08 -17.71
C GLU A 336 25.03 -11.75 -18.53
N ALA A 337 23.78 -11.70 -18.06
CA ALA A 337 22.65 -12.31 -18.74
C ALA A 337 22.38 -11.69 -20.12
N ILE A 338 22.44 -10.36 -20.23
CA ILE A 338 22.15 -9.67 -21.48
C ILE A 338 23.33 -9.74 -22.45
N SER A 339 24.57 -9.72 -21.97
CA SER A 339 25.76 -9.86 -22.83
C SER A 339 25.81 -11.21 -23.52
N GLU A 340 25.44 -12.30 -22.82
CA GLU A 340 25.34 -13.63 -23.44
C GLU A 340 24.33 -13.65 -24.60
N MET A 341 23.17 -13.03 -24.40
CA MET A 341 22.13 -12.92 -25.44
C MET A 341 22.56 -11.99 -26.57
N ALA A 342 23.14 -10.85 -26.25
CA ALA A 342 23.55 -9.81 -27.20
C ALA A 342 24.68 -10.26 -28.10
N GLN A 343 25.62 -11.02 -27.57
CA GLN A 343 26.75 -11.56 -28.32
C GLN A 343 26.33 -12.44 -29.51
N LYS A 344 25.23 -13.20 -29.34
CA LYS A 344 24.63 -14.09 -30.37
C LYS A 344 24.15 -13.33 -31.62
N ILE A 345 23.90 -12.03 -31.48
CA ILE A 345 23.38 -11.14 -32.53
C ILE A 345 24.31 -9.96 -32.83
N GLY A 346 25.56 -9.99 -32.33
CA GLY A 346 26.58 -8.97 -32.60
C GLY A 346 26.37 -7.60 -31.93
N VAL A 347 25.50 -7.50 -30.90
CA VAL A 347 25.26 -6.26 -30.16
C VAL A 347 26.31 -6.09 -29.07
N LYS A 348 26.91 -4.90 -29.01
CA LYS A 348 27.94 -4.55 -28.00
C LYS A 348 27.26 -3.98 -26.74
N VAL A 349 27.56 -4.61 -25.61
CA VAL A 349 27.07 -4.23 -24.29
C VAL A 349 28.23 -3.77 -23.40
N GLY A 350 28.04 -2.69 -22.64
CA GLY A 350 29.00 -2.19 -21.65
C GLY A 350 28.42 -2.19 -20.24
N LEU A 351 29.31 -2.29 -19.23
CA LEU A 351 28.96 -2.18 -17.82
C LEU A 351 29.66 -0.97 -17.20
N LEU A 352 28.86 -0.05 -16.61
CA LEU A 352 29.35 1.13 -15.91
C LEU A 352 28.78 1.20 -14.48
N THR A 353 29.65 1.02 -13.50
CA THR A 353 29.35 1.10 -12.07
C THR A 353 30.32 2.07 -11.37
N GLY A 354 30.10 2.28 -10.06
CA GLY A 354 31.01 3.08 -9.25
C GLY A 354 32.42 2.51 -9.20
N SER A 355 32.55 1.18 -9.23
CA SER A 355 33.83 0.44 -9.18
C SER A 355 34.57 0.32 -10.54
N THR A 356 33.94 0.77 -11.65
CA THR A 356 34.55 0.69 -13.00
C THR A 356 35.85 1.48 -13.07
N ARG A 357 36.94 0.82 -13.48
CA ARG A 357 38.27 1.41 -13.56
C ARG A 357 38.33 2.55 -14.59
N LYS A 358 39.15 3.56 -14.35
CA LYS A 358 39.26 4.78 -15.19
C LYS A 358 39.44 4.48 -16.68
N ARG A 359 40.35 3.59 -17.04
CA ARG A 359 40.61 3.21 -18.45
C ARG A 359 39.37 2.61 -19.13
N GLN A 360 38.69 1.69 -18.44
CA GLN A 360 37.45 1.09 -18.96
C GLN A 360 36.32 2.13 -19.10
N ARG A 361 36.25 3.07 -18.15
CA ARG A 361 35.29 4.18 -18.20
C ARG A 361 35.54 5.07 -19.42
N GLU A 362 36.80 5.38 -19.74
CA GLU A 362 37.17 6.17 -20.93
C GLU A 362 36.80 5.41 -22.22
N GLU A 363 37.04 4.11 -22.29
CA GLU A 363 36.66 3.26 -23.44
C GLU A 363 35.14 3.21 -23.63
N ILE A 364 34.34 3.10 -22.53
CA ILE A 364 32.88 3.13 -22.55
C ILE A 364 32.41 4.49 -23.05
N HIS A 365 32.92 5.61 -22.53
CA HIS A 365 32.53 6.95 -22.94
C HIS A 365 32.83 7.20 -24.43
N ALA A 366 33.99 6.80 -24.92
CA ALA A 366 34.33 6.90 -26.32
C ALA A 366 33.39 6.05 -27.20
N GLY A 367 33.09 4.83 -26.77
CA GLY A 367 32.16 3.93 -27.46
C GLY A 367 30.70 4.46 -27.52
N LEU A 368 30.24 5.15 -26.46
CA LEU A 368 28.94 5.77 -26.46
C LEU A 368 28.84 6.97 -27.40
N LEU A 369 29.87 7.84 -27.40
CA LEU A 369 29.92 9.04 -28.25
C LEU A 369 30.01 8.71 -29.74
N ASN A 370 30.79 7.70 -30.11
CA ASN A 370 30.91 7.30 -31.52
C ASN A 370 29.78 6.35 -31.96
N GLY A 371 28.99 5.81 -31.03
CA GLY A 371 27.86 4.91 -31.30
C GLY A 371 28.25 3.43 -31.48
N SER A 372 29.54 3.07 -31.25
CA SER A 372 29.98 1.67 -31.33
C SER A 372 29.51 0.83 -30.14
N LEU A 373 29.21 1.45 -28.99
CA LEU A 373 28.59 0.82 -27.83
C LEU A 373 27.07 1.12 -27.87
N GLN A 374 26.28 0.08 -28.07
CA GLN A 374 24.87 0.20 -28.39
C GLN A 374 24.00 0.11 -27.14
N LEU A 375 24.37 -0.74 -26.17
CA LEU A 375 23.62 -0.95 -24.92
C LEU A 375 24.56 -0.74 -23.72
N LEU A 376 24.19 0.16 -22.81
CA LEU A 376 24.92 0.39 -21.58
C LEU A 376 24.10 -0.08 -20.37
N ILE A 377 24.69 -0.89 -19.50
CA ILE A 377 24.10 -1.35 -18.25
C ILE A 377 24.90 -0.75 -17.10
N GLY A 378 24.25 -0.33 -16.03
CA GLY A 378 24.97 0.20 -14.87
C GLY A 378 24.06 0.67 -13.75
N THR A 379 24.67 1.38 -12.81
CA THR A 379 24.00 1.96 -11.65
C THR A 379 23.70 3.45 -11.87
N HIS A 380 23.53 4.22 -10.79
CA HIS A 380 23.42 5.68 -10.85
C HIS A 380 24.58 6.39 -11.58
N ALA A 381 25.70 5.70 -11.78
CA ALA A 381 26.82 6.21 -12.60
C ALA A 381 26.37 6.60 -14.04
N LEU A 382 25.30 5.99 -14.57
CA LEU A 382 24.73 6.35 -15.87
C LEU A 382 24.15 7.78 -15.90
N LEU A 383 23.85 8.36 -14.74
CA LEU A 383 23.28 9.71 -14.60
C LEU A 383 24.34 10.81 -14.57
N GLU A 384 25.63 10.46 -14.43
CA GLU A 384 26.74 11.42 -14.40
C GLU A 384 26.76 12.24 -15.70
N ASP A 385 27.02 13.54 -15.62
CA ASP A 385 27.04 14.45 -16.78
C ASP A 385 28.12 14.10 -17.79
N THR A 386 29.18 13.42 -17.35
CA THR A 386 30.28 12.90 -18.20
C THR A 386 29.83 11.77 -19.11
N VAL A 387 28.74 11.07 -18.79
CA VAL A 387 28.19 9.99 -19.63
C VAL A 387 27.30 10.61 -20.71
N GLN A 388 27.82 10.70 -21.92
CA GLN A 388 27.13 11.26 -23.08
C GLN A 388 26.93 10.18 -24.14
N TYR A 389 25.72 10.16 -24.71
CA TYR A 389 25.32 9.24 -25.76
C TYR A 389 25.33 9.96 -27.12
N LYS A 390 25.59 9.22 -28.20
CA LYS A 390 25.40 9.74 -29.55
C LYS A 390 23.90 9.97 -29.82
N GLN A 391 23.08 8.98 -29.51
CA GLN A 391 21.60 9.04 -29.64
C GLN A 391 20.94 8.07 -28.66
N LEU A 392 20.68 8.47 -27.42
CA LEU A 392 19.93 7.66 -26.46
C LEU A 392 18.45 7.70 -26.82
N GLY A 393 17.87 6.56 -27.21
CA GLY A 393 16.43 6.46 -27.55
C GLY A 393 15.58 5.76 -26.50
N LEU A 394 16.22 4.96 -25.63
CA LEU A 394 15.51 4.17 -24.62
C LEU A 394 16.29 4.11 -23.30
N ALA A 395 15.59 4.37 -22.19
CA ALA A 395 16.10 4.14 -20.85
C ALA A 395 15.19 3.14 -20.12
N ILE A 396 15.79 2.06 -19.61
CA ILE A 396 15.12 1.04 -18.80
C ILE A 396 15.59 1.17 -17.36
N ILE A 397 14.68 1.25 -16.41
CA ILE A 397 14.97 1.44 -14.98
C ILE A 397 14.40 0.25 -14.21
N ASP A 398 15.27 -0.53 -13.56
CA ASP A 398 14.82 -1.66 -12.73
C ASP A 398 14.68 -1.25 -11.27
N GLU A 399 13.67 -1.82 -10.58
CA GLU A 399 13.35 -1.57 -9.18
C GLU A 399 13.12 -0.09 -8.83
N GLN A 400 12.11 0.51 -9.45
CA GLN A 400 11.79 1.94 -9.36
C GLN A 400 11.73 2.52 -7.94
N HIS A 401 11.25 1.75 -6.96
CA HIS A 401 11.08 2.23 -5.57
C HIS A 401 12.37 2.74 -4.92
N ARG A 402 13.54 2.50 -5.55
CA ARG A 402 14.86 3.00 -5.13
C ARG A 402 15.36 4.21 -5.91
N PHE A 403 14.57 4.71 -6.89
CA PHE A 403 14.95 5.85 -7.72
C PHE A 403 13.90 6.97 -7.63
N GLY A 404 14.31 8.16 -7.20
CA GLY A 404 13.44 9.33 -7.11
C GLY A 404 13.11 9.95 -8.48
N VAL A 405 12.03 10.75 -8.53
CA VAL A 405 11.59 11.48 -9.74
C VAL A 405 12.69 12.39 -10.31
N ALA A 406 13.48 13.03 -9.43
CA ALA A 406 14.60 13.88 -9.84
C ALA A 406 15.72 13.14 -10.62
N GLN A 407 15.92 11.86 -10.36
CA GLN A 407 16.91 11.04 -11.07
C GLN A 407 16.43 10.69 -12.49
N ARG A 408 15.13 10.43 -12.67
CA ARG A 408 14.51 10.22 -14.00
C ARG A 408 14.60 11.48 -14.85
N ALA A 409 14.37 12.65 -14.28
CA ALA A 409 14.48 13.93 -14.97
C ALA A 409 15.90 14.20 -15.53
N ARG A 410 16.95 13.67 -14.89
CA ARG A 410 18.32 13.78 -15.43
C ARG A 410 18.51 12.96 -16.71
N LEU A 411 17.91 11.78 -16.83
CA LEU A 411 17.94 10.99 -18.07
C LEU A 411 17.26 11.72 -19.23
N TRP A 412 16.19 12.46 -18.98
CA TRP A 412 15.48 13.24 -20.01
C TRP A 412 16.33 14.35 -20.60
N ARG A 413 17.25 14.91 -19.82
CA ARG A 413 18.14 16.01 -20.25
C ARG A 413 19.37 15.53 -21.03
N LYS A 414 19.59 14.23 -21.16
CA LYS A 414 20.76 13.68 -21.90
C LYS A 414 20.70 13.92 -23.40
N ASN A 415 19.53 14.16 -23.99
CA ASN A 415 19.33 14.44 -25.41
C ASN A 415 18.32 15.57 -25.63
N ALA A 416 18.36 16.19 -26.81
CA ALA A 416 17.37 17.21 -27.21
C ALA A 416 15.92 16.67 -27.27
N THR A 417 15.75 15.42 -27.74
CA THR A 417 14.49 14.68 -27.66
C THR A 417 14.63 13.66 -26.51
N PRO A 418 13.72 13.66 -25.50
CA PRO A 418 13.82 12.76 -24.39
C PRO A 418 13.66 11.28 -24.84
N PRO A 419 14.44 10.36 -24.28
CA PRO A 419 14.30 8.93 -24.56
C PRO A 419 12.98 8.37 -24.10
N HIS A 420 12.53 7.28 -24.69
CA HIS A 420 11.46 6.45 -24.12
C HIS A 420 11.93 5.88 -22.76
N VAL A 421 11.02 5.75 -21.82
CA VAL A 421 11.30 5.24 -20.48
C VAL A 421 10.43 4.01 -20.20
N LEU A 422 11.11 2.91 -19.86
CA LEU A 422 10.47 1.70 -19.33
C LEU A 422 10.94 1.51 -17.88
N VAL A 423 10.01 1.61 -16.96
CA VAL A 423 10.26 1.36 -15.54
C VAL A 423 9.80 -0.04 -15.20
N MET A 424 10.61 -0.80 -14.47
CA MET A 424 10.27 -2.18 -14.07
C MET A 424 10.23 -2.30 -12.55
N THR A 425 9.32 -3.14 -12.05
CA THR A 425 9.28 -3.52 -10.63
C THR A 425 8.94 -4.99 -10.45
N ALA A 426 9.59 -5.64 -9.49
CA ALA A 426 9.29 -7.00 -9.05
C ALA A 426 8.31 -7.03 -7.86
N THR A 427 7.99 -5.88 -7.29
CA THR A 427 6.94 -5.78 -6.29
C THR A 427 5.61 -5.59 -7.00
N PRO A 428 4.71 -6.58 -6.96
CA PRO A 428 3.36 -6.38 -7.44
C PRO A 428 2.70 -5.25 -6.62
N ILE A 429 2.07 -4.32 -7.32
CA ILE A 429 1.25 -3.26 -6.73
C ILE A 429 -0.15 -3.47 -7.31
N PRO A 430 -1.22 -3.44 -6.52
CA PRO A 430 -2.57 -3.55 -7.08
C PRO A 430 -2.74 -2.60 -8.27
N ARG A 431 -3.31 -3.12 -9.36
CA ARG A 431 -3.40 -2.40 -10.65
C ARG A 431 -4.08 -1.04 -10.50
N THR A 432 -5.13 -0.98 -9.71
CA THR A 432 -5.88 0.24 -9.42
C THR A 432 -5.04 1.29 -8.70
N LEU A 433 -4.26 0.87 -7.70
CA LEU A 433 -3.35 1.76 -6.99
C LEU A 433 -2.21 2.24 -7.89
N SER A 434 -1.66 1.37 -8.73
CA SER A 434 -0.59 1.77 -9.64
C SER A 434 -1.05 2.83 -10.66
N MET A 435 -2.29 2.74 -11.14
CA MET A 435 -2.87 3.75 -12.04
C MET A 435 -3.09 5.10 -11.37
N THR A 436 -3.31 5.12 -10.06
CA THR A 436 -3.52 6.34 -9.27
C THR A 436 -2.20 6.94 -8.79
N VAL A 437 -1.31 6.11 -8.22
CA VAL A 437 -0.04 6.57 -7.63
C VAL A 437 1.00 6.92 -8.69
N TYR A 438 1.02 6.17 -9.80
CA TYR A 438 1.91 6.39 -10.94
C TYR A 438 1.14 6.86 -12.18
N GLY A 439 0.21 7.79 -11.96
CA GLY A 439 -0.69 8.26 -13.02
C GLY A 439 -0.01 8.85 -14.26
N ASP A 440 1.28 9.19 -14.19
CA ASP A 440 2.15 9.60 -15.30
C ASP A 440 2.71 8.41 -16.11
N LEU A 441 2.54 7.17 -15.63
CA LEU A 441 3.00 5.96 -16.30
C LEU A 441 1.84 5.15 -16.86
N ASP A 442 1.95 4.70 -18.12
CA ASP A 442 1.12 3.64 -18.65
C ASP A 442 1.55 2.32 -18.00
N VAL A 443 0.59 1.47 -17.61
CA VAL A 443 0.89 0.24 -16.85
C VAL A 443 0.72 -1.00 -17.73
N SER A 444 1.75 -1.85 -17.74
CA SER A 444 1.70 -3.21 -18.29
C SER A 444 1.99 -4.23 -17.21
N VAL A 445 1.29 -5.36 -17.23
CA VAL A 445 1.41 -6.42 -16.22
C VAL A 445 1.79 -7.74 -16.88
N ILE A 446 2.83 -8.41 -16.35
CA ILE A 446 3.13 -9.82 -16.66
C ILE A 446 2.53 -10.67 -15.53
N ASP A 447 1.39 -11.23 -15.81
CA ASP A 447 0.56 -12.06 -14.92
C ASP A 447 0.70 -13.56 -15.17
N GLU A 448 1.70 -13.95 -15.95
CA GLU A 448 2.02 -15.34 -16.25
C GLU A 448 3.46 -15.67 -15.87
N LEU A 449 3.68 -16.86 -15.31
CA LEU A 449 5.02 -17.39 -15.06
C LEU A 449 5.56 -18.12 -16.31
N PRO A 450 6.89 -18.11 -16.52
CA PRO A 450 7.51 -18.86 -17.59
C PRO A 450 7.19 -20.37 -17.51
N PRO A 451 7.04 -21.07 -18.67
CA PRO A 451 6.75 -22.49 -18.67
C PRO A 451 7.87 -23.29 -17.99
N GLY A 452 7.48 -24.35 -17.27
CA GLY A 452 8.40 -25.24 -16.54
C GLY A 452 8.73 -24.79 -15.12
N ARG A 453 8.30 -23.61 -14.68
CA ARG A 453 8.48 -23.17 -13.30
C ARG A 453 7.46 -23.83 -12.38
N LYS A 454 7.92 -24.44 -11.27
CA LYS A 454 7.07 -25.05 -10.27
C LYS A 454 6.72 -24.03 -9.18
N PRO A 455 5.49 -24.04 -8.66
CA PRO A 455 5.13 -23.22 -7.49
C PRO A 455 6.00 -23.57 -6.29
N VAL A 456 6.42 -22.56 -5.51
CA VAL A 456 7.18 -22.77 -4.28
C VAL A 456 6.24 -23.29 -3.19
N GLY A 457 6.52 -24.48 -2.65
CA GLY A 457 5.77 -25.03 -1.51
C GLY A 457 6.05 -24.20 -0.25
N THR A 458 5.04 -23.49 0.25
CA THR A 458 5.20 -22.61 1.42
C THR A 458 4.53 -23.26 2.64
N TYR A 459 5.27 -23.38 3.76
CA TYR A 459 4.82 -24.06 4.97
C TYR A 459 5.07 -23.20 6.20
N LEU A 460 4.10 -23.14 7.09
CA LEU A 460 4.25 -22.55 8.42
C LEU A 460 4.67 -23.63 9.42
N ARG A 461 5.74 -23.39 10.16
CA ARG A 461 6.23 -24.24 11.25
C ARG A 461 6.48 -23.42 12.50
N PHE A 462 6.47 -24.09 13.64
CA PHE A 462 6.69 -23.46 14.94
C PHE A 462 8.05 -23.80 15.53
N GLU A 463 8.48 -23.05 16.55
CA GLU A 463 9.81 -23.16 17.17
C GLU A 463 10.18 -24.60 17.62
N ASP A 464 9.20 -25.39 18.08
CA ASP A 464 9.39 -26.78 18.47
C ASP A 464 9.70 -27.73 17.30
N GLN A 465 9.56 -27.26 16.05
CA GLN A 465 9.78 -28.05 14.84
C GLN A 465 11.13 -27.76 14.16
N HIS A 466 12.07 -27.04 14.80
CA HIS A 466 13.39 -26.75 14.24
C HIS A 466 14.17 -28.02 13.88
N GLU A 467 14.17 -29.04 14.73
CA GLU A 467 14.88 -30.30 14.43
C GLU A 467 14.34 -31.04 13.21
N ALA A 468 13.02 -31.00 12.99
CA ALA A 468 12.41 -31.53 11.78
C ALA A 468 12.76 -30.68 10.53
N THR A 469 12.90 -29.38 10.70
CA THR A 469 13.31 -28.45 9.64
C THR A 469 14.77 -28.65 9.27
N TYR A 470 15.68 -28.83 10.23
CA TYR A 470 17.09 -29.11 9.96
C TYR A 470 17.28 -30.48 9.27
N ARG A 471 16.52 -31.50 9.66
CA ARG A 471 16.54 -32.79 8.95
C ARG A 471 16.10 -32.65 7.50
N PHE A 472 15.08 -31.85 7.23
CA PHE A 472 14.62 -31.57 5.87
C PHE A 472 15.69 -30.81 5.07
N ILE A 473 16.33 -29.78 5.64
CA ILE A 473 17.44 -29.08 4.99
C ILE A 473 18.54 -30.08 4.62
N GLY A 474 18.93 -30.95 5.57
CA GLY A 474 19.96 -31.98 5.31
C GLY A 474 19.63 -32.93 4.14
N GLN A 475 18.34 -33.29 3.99
CA GLN A 475 17.89 -34.10 2.85
C GLN A 475 18.04 -33.35 1.52
N GLU A 476 17.76 -32.06 1.48
CA GLU A 476 17.90 -31.26 0.26
C GLU A 476 19.40 -30.98 -0.06
N LEU A 477 20.22 -30.73 0.95
CA LEU A 477 21.67 -30.57 0.80
C LEU A 477 22.32 -31.87 0.26
N ALA A 478 21.88 -33.04 0.74
CA ALA A 478 22.35 -34.34 0.24
C ALA A 478 22.02 -34.57 -1.25
N LYS A 479 21.00 -33.90 -1.79
CA LYS A 479 20.68 -33.87 -3.24
C LYS A 479 21.54 -32.86 -4.01
N GLY A 480 22.51 -32.18 -3.37
CA GLY A 480 23.33 -31.14 -3.97
C GLY A 480 22.67 -29.76 -4.06
N ARG A 481 21.55 -29.56 -3.36
CA ARG A 481 20.85 -28.28 -3.31
C ARG A 481 21.46 -27.31 -2.32
N GLN A 482 21.06 -26.04 -2.43
CA GLN A 482 21.49 -24.98 -1.50
C GLN A 482 20.31 -24.40 -0.74
N ALA A 483 20.58 -23.86 0.45
CA ALA A 483 19.58 -23.31 1.34
C ALA A 483 19.90 -21.89 1.81
N TYR A 484 18.88 -21.05 1.87
CA TYR A 484 18.90 -19.77 2.58
C TYR A 484 18.27 -19.92 3.96
N ILE A 485 18.85 -19.27 4.97
CA ILE A 485 18.28 -19.11 6.30
C ILE A 485 18.31 -17.61 6.63
N VAL A 486 17.13 -16.99 6.78
CA VAL A 486 16.99 -15.55 6.90
C VAL A 486 16.46 -15.17 8.27
N TYR A 487 17.15 -14.25 8.92
CA TYR A 487 16.78 -13.66 10.20
C TYR A 487 16.24 -12.24 10.02
N PRO A 488 15.21 -11.80 10.79
CA PRO A 488 14.71 -10.45 10.73
C PRO A 488 15.74 -9.45 11.27
N LEU A 489 15.69 -8.21 10.74
CA LEU A 489 16.47 -7.07 11.21
C LEU A 489 15.47 -6.03 11.73
N ILE A 490 15.60 -5.63 12.99
CA ILE A 490 14.74 -4.62 13.62
C ILE A 490 15.57 -3.36 13.85
N GLU A 491 15.15 -2.24 13.26
CA GLU A 491 15.85 -0.95 13.35
C GLU A 491 16.04 -0.47 14.79
N GLU A 492 15.11 -0.81 15.70
CA GLU A 492 15.16 -0.38 17.12
C GLU A 492 16.18 -1.14 17.99
N ASN A 493 16.69 -2.33 17.56
CA ASN A 493 17.60 -3.17 18.34
C ASN A 493 18.63 -3.93 17.50
N GLU A 494 19.27 -3.26 16.54
CA GLU A 494 20.24 -3.84 15.61
C GLU A 494 21.35 -4.71 16.27
N LYS A 495 21.73 -4.41 17.52
CA LYS A 495 22.74 -5.21 18.23
C LYS A 495 22.21 -6.58 18.64
N LEU A 496 20.94 -6.67 19.06
CA LEU A 496 20.30 -7.94 19.41
C LEU A 496 20.04 -8.80 18.19
N ASP A 497 19.67 -8.19 17.06
CA ASP A 497 19.40 -8.93 15.84
C ASP A 497 20.67 -9.50 15.20
N LEU A 498 21.78 -8.76 15.24
CA LEU A 498 23.09 -9.28 14.83
C LEU A 498 23.53 -10.43 15.70
N LYS A 499 23.33 -10.33 17.02
CA LYS A 499 23.64 -11.42 17.94
C LYS A 499 22.80 -12.66 17.64
N ALA A 500 21.50 -12.49 17.37
CA ALA A 500 20.63 -13.60 16.98
C ALA A 500 21.06 -14.26 15.65
N LEU A 501 21.52 -13.45 14.68
CA LEU A 501 22.10 -13.96 13.44
C LEU A 501 23.38 -14.75 13.68
N GLU A 502 24.31 -14.21 14.49
CA GLU A 502 25.59 -14.86 14.84
C GLU A 502 25.36 -16.16 15.60
N GLU A 503 24.46 -16.17 16.59
CA GLU A 503 24.05 -17.37 17.33
C GLU A 503 23.43 -18.40 16.37
N GLY A 504 22.53 -17.97 15.49
CA GLY A 504 21.93 -18.84 14.47
C GLY A 504 22.95 -19.39 13.47
N PHE A 505 23.92 -18.59 13.07
CA PHE A 505 25.02 -19.03 12.21
C PHE A 505 25.85 -20.16 12.86
N GLU A 506 26.24 -20.01 14.12
CA GLU A 506 27.00 -21.04 14.84
C GLU A 506 26.16 -22.32 15.03
N ILE A 507 24.87 -22.21 15.35
CA ILE A 507 23.97 -23.37 15.43
C ILE A 507 23.90 -24.11 14.09
N VAL A 508 23.73 -23.39 12.98
CA VAL A 508 23.66 -24.00 11.65
C VAL A 508 24.97 -24.69 11.29
N LYS A 509 26.10 -24.07 11.59
CA LYS A 509 27.43 -24.64 11.35
C LYS A 509 27.67 -25.90 12.16
N GLU A 510 27.24 -25.94 13.42
CA GLU A 510 27.30 -27.12 14.29
C GLU A 510 26.39 -28.25 13.77
N LYS A 511 25.18 -27.93 13.30
CA LYS A 511 24.25 -28.91 12.74
C LYS A 511 24.68 -29.49 11.39
N PHE A 512 25.43 -28.75 10.61
CA PHE A 512 25.85 -29.13 9.25
C PHE A 512 27.40 -29.10 9.07
N PRO A 513 28.16 -29.86 9.87
CA PRO A 513 29.63 -29.78 9.87
C PRO A 513 30.28 -30.19 8.53
N SER A 514 29.56 -30.96 7.70
CA SER A 514 30.05 -31.42 6.38
C SER A 514 29.81 -30.41 5.25
N TYR A 515 29.15 -29.29 5.53
CA TYR A 515 28.78 -28.29 4.53
C TYR A 515 29.38 -26.92 4.88
N THR A 516 29.72 -26.17 3.86
CA THR A 516 30.20 -24.79 4.05
C THR A 516 29.01 -23.86 4.26
N VAL A 517 29.08 -23.08 5.34
CA VAL A 517 28.07 -22.08 5.70
C VAL A 517 28.67 -20.68 5.51
N SER A 518 28.04 -19.85 4.72
CA SER A 518 28.38 -18.42 4.56
C SER A 518 27.40 -17.55 5.34
N MET A 519 27.85 -16.35 5.74
CA MET A 519 27.03 -15.37 6.43
C MET A 519 27.04 -14.02 5.73
N VAL A 520 25.89 -13.35 5.59
CA VAL A 520 25.80 -12.01 5.01
C VAL A 520 24.83 -11.13 5.80
N HIS A 521 25.28 -9.94 6.21
CA HIS A 521 24.45 -8.97 6.91
C HIS A 521 24.79 -7.51 6.52
N GLY A 522 23.91 -6.57 6.92
CA GLY A 522 23.97 -5.15 6.52
C GLY A 522 25.29 -4.45 6.85
N LYS A 523 25.93 -4.78 7.97
CA LYS A 523 27.14 -4.11 8.48
C LYS A 523 28.45 -4.58 7.85
N MET A 524 28.44 -5.67 7.07
CA MET A 524 29.64 -6.12 6.37
C MET A 524 30.07 -5.11 5.31
N ARG A 525 31.39 -5.04 5.07
CA ARG A 525 31.94 -4.24 3.97
C ARG A 525 31.44 -4.75 2.62
N PRO A 526 31.20 -3.89 1.63
CA PRO A 526 30.69 -4.33 0.32
C PRO A 526 31.50 -5.47 -0.31
N ALA A 527 32.82 -5.39 -0.30
CA ALA A 527 33.70 -6.41 -0.86
C ALA A 527 33.56 -7.77 -0.14
N GLU A 528 33.33 -7.77 1.17
CA GLU A 528 33.14 -8.98 1.96
C GLU A 528 31.76 -9.61 1.67
N LYS A 529 30.71 -8.79 1.56
CA LYS A 529 29.38 -9.25 1.13
C LYS A 529 29.47 -9.91 -0.25
N ASP A 530 30.11 -9.25 -1.20
CA ASP A 530 30.27 -9.76 -2.56
C ASP A 530 31.01 -11.08 -2.58
N TYR A 531 32.07 -11.21 -1.78
CA TYR A 531 32.82 -12.45 -1.65
C TYR A 531 31.98 -13.61 -1.10
N GLN A 532 31.24 -13.39 0.00
CA GLN A 532 30.37 -14.42 0.59
C GLN A 532 29.24 -14.82 -0.37
N MET A 533 28.68 -13.85 -1.08
CA MET A 533 27.65 -14.11 -2.09
C MET A 533 28.18 -14.88 -3.28
N GLN A 534 29.43 -14.62 -3.73
CA GLN A 534 30.08 -15.38 -4.78
C GLN A 534 30.35 -16.84 -4.38
N LEU A 535 30.81 -17.08 -3.15
CA LEU A 535 30.97 -18.45 -2.61
C LEU A 535 29.65 -19.22 -2.68
N PHE A 536 28.55 -18.58 -2.32
CA PHE A 536 27.22 -19.20 -2.38
C PHE A 536 26.76 -19.39 -3.84
N ALA A 537 26.89 -18.40 -4.69
CA ALA A 537 26.50 -18.47 -6.10
C ALA A 537 27.26 -19.53 -6.89
N SER A 538 28.56 -19.72 -6.58
CA SER A 538 29.42 -20.75 -7.20
C SER A 538 29.33 -22.16 -6.55
N ASN A 539 28.37 -22.35 -5.62
CA ASN A 539 28.16 -23.59 -4.87
C ASN A 539 29.38 -24.05 -4.02
N GLN A 540 30.30 -23.14 -3.69
CA GLN A 540 31.38 -23.37 -2.73
C GLN A 540 30.85 -23.30 -1.28
N SER A 541 29.74 -22.61 -1.09
CA SER A 541 28.94 -22.63 0.16
C SER A 541 27.54 -23.17 -0.15
N GLN A 542 27.07 -24.10 0.67
CA GLN A 542 25.78 -24.76 0.47
C GLN A 542 24.66 -24.12 1.30
N ILE A 543 25.00 -23.41 2.36
CA ILE A 543 24.03 -22.70 3.21
C ILE A 543 24.46 -21.23 3.33
N LEU A 544 23.51 -20.33 3.12
CA LEU A 544 23.70 -18.91 3.35
C LEU A 544 22.78 -18.45 4.49
N VAL A 545 23.39 -18.04 5.60
CA VAL A 545 22.70 -17.41 6.73
C VAL A 545 22.77 -15.90 6.54
N ALA A 546 21.61 -15.22 6.52
CA ALA A 546 21.60 -13.79 6.20
C ALA A 546 20.48 -13.03 6.92
N THR A 547 20.61 -11.70 6.93
CA THR A 547 19.50 -10.79 7.24
C THR A 547 18.72 -10.45 5.96
N THR A 548 17.77 -9.51 6.03
CA THR A 548 16.97 -9.03 4.90
C THR A 548 17.78 -8.47 3.71
N VAL A 549 19.09 -8.30 3.85
CA VAL A 549 19.98 -7.81 2.77
C VAL A 549 19.91 -8.65 1.49
N ILE A 550 19.49 -9.92 1.59
CA ILE A 550 19.30 -10.80 0.43
C ILE A 550 18.01 -10.53 -0.36
N GLU A 551 17.15 -9.60 0.08
CA GLU A 551 16.01 -9.12 -0.72
C GLU A 551 16.49 -8.58 -2.08
N VAL A 552 17.76 -8.22 -2.20
CA VAL A 552 18.34 -7.61 -3.40
C VAL A 552 19.34 -8.56 -4.08
N GLY A 553 18.92 -9.12 -5.19
CA GLY A 553 19.76 -9.22 -6.37
C GLY A 553 20.45 -10.53 -6.72
N VAL A 554 20.76 -11.51 -5.88
CA VAL A 554 21.53 -12.67 -6.39
C VAL A 554 20.61 -13.81 -6.86
N ASN A 555 20.79 -14.19 -8.13
CA ASN A 555 20.12 -15.34 -8.73
C ASN A 555 20.94 -16.61 -8.49
N VAL A 556 20.49 -17.53 -7.65
CA VAL A 556 21.12 -18.84 -7.43
C VAL A 556 20.12 -19.93 -7.79
N PRO A 557 20.13 -20.45 -9.03
CA PRO A 557 19.16 -21.43 -9.51
C PRO A 557 19.15 -22.73 -8.70
N ASN A 558 20.28 -23.10 -8.09
CA ASN A 558 20.44 -24.31 -7.28
C ASN A 558 19.86 -24.18 -5.84
N ALA A 559 19.56 -22.95 -5.40
CA ALA A 559 18.95 -22.72 -4.09
C ALA A 559 17.45 -23.08 -4.13
N SER A 560 17.11 -24.20 -3.50
CA SER A 560 15.73 -24.74 -3.48
C SER A 560 15.03 -24.58 -2.14
N VAL A 561 15.74 -24.22 -1.05
CA VAL A 561 15.17 -24.10 0.29
C VAL A 561 15.38 -22.67 0.82
N MET A 562 14.28 -22.06 1.29
CA MET A 562 14.26 -20.80 2.01
C MET A 562 13.67 -21.02 3.39
N ILE A 563 14.43 -20.73 4.43
CA ILE A 563 13.95 -20.70 5.82
C ILE A 563 13.88 -19.25 6.26
N ILE A 564 12.76 -18.85 6.80
CA ILE A 564 12.57 -17.48 7.34
C ILE A 564 12.29 -17.61 8.83
N GLU A 565 13.28 -17.24 9.64
CA GLU A 565 13.18 -17.28 11.08
C GLU A 565 12.38 -16.09 11.62
N ASN A 566 11.58 -16.32 12.66
CA ASN A 566 10.69 -15.32 13.23
C ASN A 566 9.83 -14.63 12.15
N ALA A 567 9.21 -15.40 11.28
CA ALA A 567 8.46 -14.92 10.12
C ALA A 567 7.32 -13.95 10.50
N GLU A 568 6.83 -14.00 11.74
CA GLU A 568 5.84 -13.07 12.29
C GLU A 568 6.31 -11.61 12.32
N ARG A 569 7.61 -11.36 12.20
CA ARG A 569 8.20 -10.02 12.22
C ARG A 569 8.32 -9.36 10.84
N PHE A 570 8.11 -10.13 9.78
CA PHE A 570 8.20 -9.63 8.41
C PHE A 570 6.87 -9.12 7.88
N GLY A 571 6.91 -8.13 7.01
CA GLY A 571 5.77 -7.74 6.19
C GLY A 571 5.50 -8.77 5.08
N LEU A 572 4.25 -8.81 4.57
CA LEU A 572 3.87 -9.73 3.49
C LEU A 572 4.71 -9.55 2.23
N SER A 573 4.95 -8.31 1.83
CA SER A 573 5.79 -7.99 0.66
C SER A 573 7.22 -8.50 0.83
N GLN A 574 7.81 -8.39 2.02
CA GLN A 574 9.15 -8.90 2.31
C GLN A 574 9.19 -10.44 2.26
N LEU A 575 8.21 -11.11 2.89
CA LEU A 575 8.09 -12.58 2.84
C LEU A 575 7.96 -13.06 1.39
N HIS A 576 7.18 -12.37 0.57
CA HIS A 576 7.02 -12.70 -0.84
C HIS A 576 8.32 -12.53 -1.64
N GLN A 577 9.05 -11.44 -1.44
CA GLN A 577 10.34 -11.21 -2.08
C GLN A 577 11.39 -12.26 -1.69
N LEU A 578 11.46 -12.63 -0.40
CA LEU A 578 12.33 -13.69 0.09
C LEU A 578 11.95 -15.06 -0.50
N ARG A 579 10.65 -15.41 -0.52
CA ARG A 579 10.16 -16.62 -1.19
C ARG A 579 10.57 -16.67 -2.65
N GLY A 580 10.54 -15.55 -3.35
CA GLY A 580 10.94 -15.42 -4.75
C GLY A 580 12.44 -15.61 -5.03
N ARG A 581 13.27 -15.73 -3.99
CA ARG A 581 14.71 -16.06 -4.13
C ARG A 581 14.95 -17.54 -4.42
N VAL A 582 14.01 -18.40 -4.12
CA VAL A 582 14.01 -19.81 -4.50
C VAL A 582 12.99 -20.09 -5.60
N GLY A 583 12.99 -21.30 -6.17
CA GLY A 583 12.09 -21.64 -7.27
C GLY A 583 12.48 -21.09 -8.63
N ARG A 584 13.77 -20.81 -8.85
CA ARG A 584 14.32 -20.32 -10.13
C ARG A 584 14.89 -21.43 -11.01
N GLY A 585 15.07 -22.61 -10.43
CA GLY A 585 15.46 -23.84 -11.16
C GLY A 585 14.24 -24.66 -11.59
N ALA A 586 14.50 -25.80 -12.26
CA ALA A 586 13.49 -26.76 -12.71
C ALA A 586 12.95 -27.64 -11.55
N ASP A 587 13.61 -27.62 -10.41
CA ASP A 587 13.30 -28.48 -9.27
C ASP A 587 12.28 -27.84 -8.33
N GLN A 588 11.60 -28.71 -7.56
CA GLN A 588 10.68 -28.26 -6.53
C GLN A 588 11.44 -27.47 -5.44
N SER A 589 10.92 -26.32 -5.11
CA SER A 589 11.49 -25.45 -4.09
C SER A 589 10.51 -25.21 -2.93
N TYR A 590 11.07 -24.89 -1.78
CA TYR A 590 10.35 -24.84 -0.52
C TYR A 590 10.68 -23.55 0.24
N CYS A 591 9.65 -22.93 0.83
CA CYS A 591 9.77 -21.82 1.73
C CYS A 591 9.15 -22.21 3.09
N ILE A 592 9.94 -22.22 4.14
CA ILE A 592 9.47 -22.56 5.49
C ILE A 592 9.50 -21.31 6.35
N LEU A 593 8.32 -20.92 6.83
CA LEU A 593 8.12 -19.79 7.73
C LEU A 593 8.17 -20.32 9.17
N MET A 594 9.24 -20.01 9.90
CA MET A 594 9.38 -20.36 11.30
C MET A 594 8.77 -19.27 12.17
N SER A 595 7.92 -19.63 13.13
CA SER A 595 7.19 -18.67 13.97
C SER A 595 6.91 -19.19 15.37
N LYS A 596 6.53 -18.29 16.28
CA LYS A 596 6.07 -18.63 17.63
C LYS A 596 4.63 -19.14 17.61
N HIS A 597 4.26 -19.94 18.61
CA HIS A 597 2.88 -20.44 18.76
C HIS A 597 1.87 -19.32 19.09
N LYS A 598 2.28 -18.34 19.89
CA LYS A 598 1.42 -17.21 20.26
C LYS A 598 1.48 -16.11 19.19
N LEU A 599 0.48 -16.09 18.32
CA LEU A 599 0.31 -15.09 17.29
C LEU A 599 -0.97 -14.29 17.49
N THR A 600 -0.95 -13.01 17.14
CA THR A 600 -2.17 -12.21 17.01
C THR A 600 -3.01 -12.74 15.82
N LYS A 601 -4.31 -12.44 15.81
CA LYS A 601 -5.20 -12.83 14.69
C LYS A 601 -4.68 -12.30 13.35
N GLU A 602 -4.22 -11.07 13.33
CA GLU A 602 -3.68 -10.38 12.16
C GLU A 602 -2.39 -11.03 11.66
N THR A 603 -1.43 -11.30 12.57
CA THR A 603 -0.17 -11.97 12.22
C THR A 603 -0.40 -13.39 11.70
N ARG A 604 -1.32 -14.13 12.31
CA ARG A 604 -1.72 -15.45 11.83
C ARG A 604 -2.28 -15.39 10.41
N HIS A 605 -3.22 -14.48 10.17
CA HIS A 605 -3.80 -14.26 8.84
C HIS A 605 -2.72 -13.94 7.80
N ARG A 606 -1.77 -13.06 8.13
CA ARG A 606 -0.63 -12.72 7.26
C ARG A 606 0.20 -13.94 6.86
N LEU A 607 0.54 -14.81 7.79
CA LEU A 607 1.30 -16.03 7.50
C LEU A 607 0.47 -17.07 6.72
N GLU A 608 -0.85 -17.16 7.00
CA GLU A 608 -1.77 -17.99 6.24
C GLU A 608 -1.91 -17.54 4.78
N VAL A 609 -1.96 -16.25 4.50
CA VAL A 609 -1.95 -15.72 3.13
C VAL A 609 -0.73 -16.24 2.37
N MET A 610 0.46 -16.19 2.98
CA MET A 610 1.70 -16.69 2.36
C MET A 610 1.69 -18.18 2.06
N THR A 611 0.99 -18.98 2.88
CA THR A 611 0.88 -20.44 2.65
C THR A 611 -0.17 -20.81 1.61
N ASN A 612 -1.20 -19.97 1.43
CA ASN A 612 -2.35 -20.27 0.58
C ASN A 612 -2.19 -19.78 -0.86
N THR A 613 -1.33 -18.80 -1.13
CA THR A 613 -1.14 -18.28 -2.48
C THR A 613 0.33 -18.10 -2.86
N ASN A 614 0.63 -18.37 -4.13
CA ASN A 614 1.90 -18.01 -4.75
C ASN A 614 1.81 -16.73 -5.58
N ASP A 615 0.61 -16.19 -5.80
CA ASP A 615 0.39 -14.98 -6.59
C ASP A 615 0.79 -13.74 -5.80
N GLY A 616 1.81 -13.03 -6.30
CA GLY A 616 2.33 -11.81 -5.67
C GLY A 616 1.33 -10.65 -5.68
N PHE A 617 0.40 -10.59 -6.65
CA PHE A 617 -0.63 -9.54 -6.67
C PHE A 617 -1.65 -9.74 -5.56
N VAL A 618 -2.06 -10.99 -5.30
CA VAL A 618 -2.94 -11.33 -4.17
C VAL A 618 -2.23 -11.01 -2.83
N VAL A 619 -0.94 -11.36 -2.71
CA VAL A 619 -0.15 -11.03 -1.52
C VAL A 619 -0.06 -9.51 -1.30
N ALA A 620 0.13 -8.73 -2.36
CA ALA A 620 0.19 -7.27 -2.28
C ALA A 620 -1.16 -6.65 -1.89
N GLU A 621 -2.28 -7.17 -2.41
CA GLU A 621 -3.62 -6.72 -2.01
C GLU A 621 -3.90 -6.99 -0.52
N GLU A 622 -3.53 -8.17 -0.02
CA GLU A 622 -3.70 -8.52 1.39
C GLU A 622 -2.76 -7.71 2.30
N ASP A 623 -1.49 -7.46 1.89
CA ASP A 623 -0.56 -6.60 2.63
C ASP A 623 -1.14 -5.19 2.82
N MET A 624 -1.75 -4.65 1.77
CA MET A 624 -2.38 -3.33 1.82
C MET A 624 -3.64 -3.30 2.70
N LYS A 625 -4.47 -4.35 2.65
CA LYS A 625 -5.65 -4.46 3.52
C LYS A 625 -5.27 -4.49 5.00
N LEU A 626 -4.17 -5.17 5.33
CA LEU A 626 -3.67 -5.29 6.70
C LEU A 626 -3.01 -4.02 7.24
N ARG A 627 -2.28 -3.28 6.40
CA ARG A 627 -1.63 -2.02 6.82
C ARG A 627 -2.62 -0.89 7.07
N GLY A 628 -3.80 -0.93 6.44
CA GLY A 628 -4.80 0.12 6.54
C GLY A 628 -4.40 1.44 5.84
N PRO A 629 -5.30 2.44 5.83
CA PRO A 629 -5.07 3.71 5.11
C PRO A 629 -4.03 4.64 5.76
N GLY A 630 -3.63 4.39 7.03
CA GLY A 630 -2.74 5.27 7.79
C GLY A 630 -1.25 5.08 7.49
N ASP A 631 -0.82 3.87 7.14
CA ASP A 631 0.60 3.54 6.93
C ASP A 631 1.09 3.76 5.48
N MET A 632 0.28 4.39 4.64
CA MET A 632 0.72 4.83 3.31
C MET A 632 1.76 5.97 3.32
N GLU A 633 2.23 6.40 4.49
CA GLU A 633 3.33 7.37 4.60
C GLU A 633 4.62 6.88 3.93
N GLY A 634 4.84 5.58 3.78
CA GLY A 634 5.92 5.01 2.96
C GLY A 634 5.78 5.29 1.45
N THR A 635 4.60 5.69 0.97
CA THR A 635 4.36 6.14 -0.42
C THR A 635 4.66 7.62 -0.64
N GLN A 636 5.25 8.32 0.34
CA GLN A 636 5.76 9.70 0.15
C GLN A 636 6.78 9.83 -0.99
N GLN A 637 7.27 8.72 -1.53
CA GLN A 637 8.10 8.73 -2.73
C GLN A 637 7.36 9.19 -4.00
N SER A 638 6.02 9.14 -4.01
CA SER A 638 5.19 9.69 -5.10
C SER A 638 4.77 11.15 -4.88
N GLY A 639 5.10 11.76 -3.73
CA GLY A 639 4.78 13.16 -3.41
C GLY A 639 3.28 13.45 -3.17
N ILE A 640 2.40 12.44 -3.18
CA ILE A 640 0.96 12.61 -3.01
C ILE A 640 0.52 12.12 -1.63
N ALA A 641 0.31 13.02 -0.71
CA ALA A 641 -0.43 12.70 0.51
C ALA A 641 -1.93 12.74 0.19
N PHE A 642 -2.53 11.58 -0.03
CA PHE A 642 -3.99 11.47 -0.22
C PHE A 642 -4.69 11.56 1.14
N ASN A 643 -5.41 12.66 1.39
CA ASN A 643 -6.22 12.82 2.59
C ASN A 643 -7.66 12.38 2.29
N LEU A 644 -7.85 11.09 1.97
CA LEU A 644 -9.17 10.51 1.74
C LEU A 644 -9.86 10.31 3.10
N LYS A 645 -11.11 10.73 3.20
CA LYS A 645 -11.89 10.67 4.44
C LYS A 645 -12.76 9.41 4.53
N VAL A 646 -13.23 8.92 3.39
CA VAL A 646 -14.16 7.78 3.27
C VAL A 646 -13.62 6.70 2.35
N ALA A 647 -13.01 7.09 1.22
CA ALA A 647 -12.48 6.15 0.26
C ALA A 647 -11.16 5.53 0.71
N ASN A 648 -10.96 4.28 0.31
CA ASN A 648 -9.73 3.55 0.53
C ASN A 648 -9.21 3.01 -0.82
N LEU A 649 -8.03 3.46 -1.23
CA LEU A 649 -7.44 3.09 -2.53
C LEU A 649 -7.20 1.58 -2.69
N VAL A 650 -7.15 0.85 -1.60
CA VAL A 650 -6.91 -0.60 -1.59
C VAL A 650 -8.19 -1.39 -1.81
N THR A 651 -9.24 -1.05 -1.04
CA THR A 651 -10.49 -1.83 -1.03
C THR A 651 -11.51 -1.35 -2.06
N ASP A 652 -11.39 -0.10 -2.52
CA ASP A 652 -12.38 0.52 -3.40
C ASP A 652 -11.96 0.50 -4.89
N GLY A 653 -11.14 -0.48 -5.29
CA GLY A 653 -10.64 -0.64 -6.66
C GLY A 653 -11.70 -0.53 -7.76
N PRO A 654 -12.84 -1.24 -7.69
CA PRO A 654 -13.92 -1.12 -8.67
C PRO A 654 -14.50 0.30 -8.77
N ILE A 655 -14.51 1.07 -7.66
CA ILE A 655 -14.97 2.46 -7.67
C ILE A 655 -13.94 3.36 -8.34
N ILE A 656 -12.65 3.11 -8.12
CA ILE A 656 -11.54 3.83 -8.78
C ILE A 656 -11.65 3.69 -10.30
N GLU A 657 -11.84 2.47 -10.81
CA GLU A 657 -11.98 2.23 -12.25
C GLU A 657 -13.14 3.02 -12.85
N GLN A 658 -14.31 2.97 -12.21
CA GLN A 658 -15.48 3.73 -12.65
C GLN A 658 -15.25 5.26 -12.61
N ALA A 659 -14.65 5.74 -11.52
CA ALA A 659 -14.33 7.14 -11.35
C ALA A 659 -13.34 7.64 -12.42
N ARG A 660 -12.34 6.83 -12.76
CA ARG A 660 -11.36 7.11 -13.81
C ARG A 660 -11.98 7.15 -15.21
N GLU A 661 -12.85 6.18 -15.53
CA GLU A 661 -13.60 6.17 -16.81
C GLU A 661 -14.38 7.47 -17.00
N ASP A 662 -15.12 7.88 -15.97
CA ASP A 662 -15.94 9.10 -16.04
C ASP A 662 -15.08 10.36 -16.07
N ALA A 663 -13.95 10.41 -15.35
CA ALA A 663 -13.00 11.52 -15.42
C ALA A 663 -12.34 11.65 -16.81
N ILE A 664 -12.02 10.51 -17.46
CA ILE A 664 -11.53 10.49 -18.85
C ILE A 664 -12.60 11.04 -19.79
N ALA A 665 -13.85 10.59 -19.67
CA ALA A 665 -14.97 11.05 -20.51
C ALA A 665 -15.21 12.56 -20.35
N VAL A 666 -15.19 13.06 -19.11
CA VAL A 666 -15.32 14.51 -18.83
C VAL A 666 -14.18 15.30 -19.49
N LEU A 667 -12.92 14.87 -19.34
CA LEU A 667 -11.77 15.55 -19.95
C LEU A 667 -11.69 15.36 -21.46
N ALA A 668 -12.33 14.35 -22.03
CA ALA A 668 -12.46 14.20 -23.48
C ALA A 668 -13.47 15.19 -24.05
N ALA A 669 -14.58 15.43 -23.34
CA ALA A 669 -15.60 16.39 -23.72
C ALA A 669 -15.19 17.87 -23.47
N ASP A 670 -14.53 18.13 -22.33
CA ASP A 670 -14.06 19.45 -21.89
C ASP A 670 -12.63 19.40 -21.37
N PRO A 671 -11.61 19.39 -22.24
CA PRO A 671 -10.20 19.20 -21.84
C PRO A 671 -9.67 20.27 -20.87
N ASN A 672 -10.21 21.48 -20.91
CA ASN A 672 -9.78 22.60 -20.09
C ASN A 672 -10.70 22.86 -18.89
N LEU A 673 -11.78 22.10 -18.75
CA LEU A 673 -12.85 22.34 -17.77
C LEU A 673 -13.37 23.79 -17.85
N ALA A 674 -13.62 24.27 -19.06
CA ALA A 674 -14.03 25.66 -19.36
C ALA A 674 -15.55 25.83 -19.43
N SER A 675 -16.31 24.76 -19.67
CA SER A 675 -17.78 24.78 -19.65
C SER A 675 -18.33 25.17 -18.26
N PRO A 676 -19.58 25.56 -18.12
CA PRO A 676 -20.18 25.85 -16.80
C PRO A 676 -20.02 24.71 -15.81
N GLU A 677 -20.29 23.47 -16.23
CA GLU A 677 -20.06 22.26 -15.40
C GLU A 677 -18.57 22.03 -15.14
N GLY A 678 -17.71 22.16 -16.15
CA GLY A 678 -16.26 22.04 -16.02
C GLY A 678 -15.68 23.06 -15.04
N LYS A 679 -16.15 24.30 -15.02
CA LYS A 679 -15.73 25.30 -14.03
C LYS A 679 -16.12 24.90 -12.60
N MET A 680 -17.29 24.31 -12.42
CA MET A 680 -17.71 23.79 -11.10
C MET A 680 -16.79 22.67 -10.63
N LEU A 681 -16.49 21.70 -11.50
CA LEU A 681 -15.55 20.61 -11.23
C LEU A 681 -14.16 21.14 -10.89
N ASN A 682 -13.67 22.12 -11.67
CA ASN A 682 -12.35 22.71 -11.45
C ASN A 682 -12.27 23.43 -10.09
N THR A 683 -13.32 24.19 -9.74
CA THR A 683 -13.39 24.88 -8.44
C THR A 683 -13.37 23.88 -7.29
N ARG A 684 -14.17 22.80 -7.36
CA ARG A 684 -14.18 21.77 -6.33
C ARG A 684 -12.84 21.06 -6.22
N MET A 685 -12.25 20.69 -7.34
CA MET A 685 -10.93 20.06 -7.41
C MET A 685 -9.86 20.96 -6.78
N GLN A 686 -9.85 22.26 -7.08
CA GLN A 686 -8.93 23.21 -6.45
C GLN A 686 -9.12 23.28 -4.93
N LEU A 687 -10.36 23.32 -4.43
CA LEU A 687 -10.63 23.32 -2.99
C LEU A 687 -10.08 22.06 -2.29
N LEU A 688 -10.16 20.90 -2.94
CA LEU A 688 -9.68 19.65 -2.36
C LEU A 688 -8.15 19.54 -2.37
N PHE A 689 -7.47 20.14 -3.36
CA PHE A 689 -6.04 19.93 -3.60
C PHE A 689 -5.18 21.22 -3.51
N SER A 690 -5.77 22.40 -3.21
CA SER A 690 -5.07 23.71 -3.19
C SER A 690 -3.99 23.84 -2.10
N HIS A 691 -4.00 23.03 -1.07
CA HIS A 691 -3.05 23.12 0.03
C HIS A 691 -1.89 22.11 -0.04
N LYS A 692 -1.76 21.32 -1.12
CA LYS A 692 -0.72 20.29 -1.19
C LYS A 692 -0.10 20.21 -2.60
N VAL A 693 1.22 20.45 -2.60
CA VAL A 693 2.21 20.11 -3.64
C VAL A 693 2.05 20.78 -5.00
N ASN A 694 2.98 21.67 -5.25
CA ASN A 694 3.24 22.27 -6.56
C ASN A 694 3.94 21.23 -7.46
N TRP A 695 3.18 20.43 -8.19
CA TRP A 695 3.67 19.40 -9.13
C TRP A 695 4.61 19.97 -10.20
N GLY A 696 4.53 21.27 -10.47
CA GLY A 696 5.39 21.98 -11.42
C GLY A 696 6.86 22.14 -10.97
N LEU A 697 7.18 21.84 -9.69
CA LEU A 697 8.55 21.88 -9.17
C LEU A 697 9.18 20.48 -9.08
N ILE A 698 8.44 19.42 -9.43
CA ILE A 698 8.88 18.02 -9.37
C ILE A 698 9.16 17.47 -10.80
N SER A 699 8.90 18.29 -11.82
CA SER A 699 9.24 17.99 -13.22
C SER A 699 10.70 18.28 -13.53
#